data_8fd8d409fc0fa7db627b4aa1a7f19989
#
_entry.id   8fd8d409fc0fa7db627b4aa1a7f19989
#
_cell.length_a   1.000
_cell.length_b   1.000
_cell.length_c   1.000
_cell.angle_alpha   90.00
_cell.angle_beta   90.00
_cell.angle_gamma   90.00
#
_symmetry.space_group_name_H-M   'P 1'
#
loop_
_entity.id
_entity.type
_entity.pdbx_description
1 polymer ?
#
loop_
_entity_poly.entity_id
_entity_poly.type
_entity_poly.pdbx_seq_one_letter_code
_entity_poly.pdbx_strand_id
1 'polypeptide(L)'
;MRKQINKMREKINMHTLYSGIMAAFVMAIPAHVFAQGFVLEEVVVTARKRTENLQEVPDSITAFGRAQIESAGIEGFEDFANLTPNLSLNEGYRPGVAKITVRGMITPQVGDPPIAYVVDGVTASSIDFINQDLFAIERIEVLRGPQGALYGKGAVGGAINIVTRRPTNELEGQIKATLGNGSTNKVSGFLSGPIIADTLQYQLGGSYTDAGGFDDNQFLNKATDFSERTSFQGMLQAQVNEDLTVDFRAKYASSEDGAGNYTVADFAEINADKNIDSIDSNANIMGTSDRNILELSIKADMASDLGNATFILGYSEVDEEVFSDGDYTNMPSDFVAFFSGAQSTDFESESMTAEFRFTGNSDVIVWQVGAFYQSRKTNSQFNWFADFSDTSQRSGDSFQIVKSEYDLATSATNFDTNFDTEYAYSIVDENSSDAWAIFGQFDYAINVDWSLAFALRYDEDKRESFDERQKGLTKASKTFSEVQPKLQISYQLTDNTMTYLSASKGFRSGGFNEFDPTILRGFDKEVSENIELGFKSTLWGGAMILTGAVFNIDSENTQFTRLNLGTFTLENLGIDESSSRGLEIEALIQPFEGLRFNFGYGYVDAEIDGFTATPDYGDITGNNVPGVHKYSANLGVEYVAAVSDELDIIMRADYIRKGPLSWELDNVIESGATDLVNLRAGIEKDGYKVTLFVKNATDERVATEAFFGATGIARLPNMPRFYGVEASYNF
;
A
#
# COMPACT_ATOMS: atom_id res chain seq x y z
N MET A 1 -16.80 -13.79 35.68
CA MET A 1 -16.83 -12.52 36.42
C MET A 1 -15.49 -12.12 37.08
N ARG A 2 -14.83 -12.97 37.91
CA ARG A 2 -13.49 -12.62 38.48
C ARG A 2 -12.37 -12.52 37.46
N LYS A 3 -12.34 -13.35 36.40
CA LYS A 3 -11.34 -13.25 35.31
C LYS A 3 -11.53 -12.01 34.42
N GLN A 4 -12.76 -11.58 34.18
CA GLN A 4 -13.04 -10.34 33.44
C GLN A 4 -12.67 -9.09 34.21
N ILE A 5 -12.88 -9.09 35.53
CA ILE A 5 -12.50 -7.96 36.39
C ILE A 5 -10.97 -7.84 36.48
N ASN A 6 -10.21 -8.95 36.46
CA ASN A 6 -8.75 -8.90 36.44
C ASN A 6 -8.19 -8.45 35.07
N LYS A 7 -8.74 -8.89 33.93
CA LYS A 7 -8.39 -8.37 32.59
C LYS A 7 -8.70 -6.87 32.46
N MET A 8 -9.81 -6.41 33.03
CA MET A 8 -10.16 -4.98 33.04
C MET A 8 -9.23 -4.16 33.96
N ARG A 9 -8.78 -4.71 35.09
CA ARG A 9 -7.80 -4.06 35.97
C ARG A 9 -6.39 -4.02 35.37
N GLU A 10 -5.97 -5.04 34.63
CA GLU A 10 -4.69 -5.04 33.90
C GLU A 10 -4.71 -4.03 32.74
N LYS A 11 -5.79 -3.95 31.94
CA LYS A 11 -5.93 -2.92 30.90
C LYS A 11 -5.93 -1.49 31.49
N ILE A 12 -6.64 -1.23 32.58
CA ILE A 12 -6.70 0.09 33.23
C ILE A 12 -5.35 0.48 33.85
N ASN A 13 -4.63 -0.46 34.45
CA ASN A 13 -3.31 -0.18 35.04
C ASN A 13 -2.21 0.03 33.98
N MET A 14 -2.27 -0.63 32.83
CA MET A 14 -1.33 -0.41 31.73
C MET A 14 -1.54 0.97 31.08
N HIS A 15 -2.76 1.36 30.75
CA HIS A 15 -3.03 2.70 30.21
C HIS A 15 -2.55 3.81 31.13
N THR A 16 -2.74 3.64 32.45
CA THR A 16 -2.27 4.63 33.47
C THR A 16 -0.74 4.63 33.59
N LEU A 17 -0.10 3.47 33.44
CA LEU A 17 1.36 3.35 33.47
C LEU A 17 2.01 3.97 32.22
N TYR A 18 1.45 3.72 31.03
CA TYR A 18 1.94 4.29 29.76
C TYR A 18 1.73 5.80 29.69
N SER A 19 0.57 6.30 30.11
CA SER A 19 0.32 7.73 30.23
C SER A 19 1.26 8.39 31.25
N GLY A 20 1.62 7.69 32.32
CA GLY A 20 2.57 8.15 33.35
C GLY A 20 4.02 8.17 32.86
N ILE A 21 4.46 7.20 32.08
CA ILE A 21 5.81 7.13 31.51
C ILE A 21 5.98 8.18 30.41
N MET A 22 4.98 8.35 29.52
CA MET A 22 4.97 9.43 28.53
C MET A 22 4.98 10.81 29.16
N ALA A 23 4.17 11.05 30.21
CA ALA A 23 4.14 12.32 30.95
C ALA A 23 5.44 12.57 31.69
N ALA A 24 6.12 11.56 32.26
CA ALA A 24 7.38 11.69 32.94
C ALA A 24 8.54 12.00 31.99
N PHE A 25 8.53 11.50 30.75
CA PHE A 25 9.54 11.84 29.73
C PHE A 25 9.41 13.29 29.26
N VAL A 26 8.20 13.82 29.11
CA VAL A 26 7.94 15.21 28.71
C VAL A 26 8.28 16.21 29.82
N MET A 27 8.17 15.86 31.12
CA MET A 27 8.45 16.75 32.22
C MET A 27 9.93 16.81 32.66
N ALA A 28 10.80 15.97 32.09
CA ALA A 28 12.23 15.94 32.48
C ALA A 28 13.11 16.86 31.60
N ILE A 29 12.56 17.66 30.70
CA ILE A 29 13.31 18.56 29.83
C ILE A 29 13.62 19.86 30.61
N PRO A 30 14.88 20.16 30.93
CA PRO A 30 15.22 21.43 31.60
C PRO A 30 14.98 22.60 30.63
N ALA A 31 14.25 23.60 31.07
CA ALA A 31 13.81 24.78 30.32
C ALA A 31 14.94 25.68 29.76
N HIS A 32 16.19 25.25 29.77
CA HIS A 32 17.36 26.09 29.42
C HIS A 32 18.02 25.73 28.09
N VAL A 33 17.45 24.81 27.26
CA VAL A 33 18.12 24.28 26.03
C VAL A 33 17.68 24.97 24.74
N PHE A 34 16.75 25.91 24.77
CA PHE A 34 16.24 26.57 23.55
C PHE A 34 17.18 27.61 22.90
N ALA A 35 18.49 27.64 23.24
CA ALA A 35 19.38 28.73 22.83
C ALA A 35 20.31 28.46 21.64
N GLN A 36 20.32 27.25 21.04
CA GLN A 36 21.01 27.01 19.77
C GLN A 36 20.04 26.24 18.86
N GLY A 37 19.45 26.94 17.89
CA GLY A 37 18.54 26.36 16.92
C GLY A 37 19.26 25.31 16.09
N PHE A 38 18.88 24.03 16.24
CA PHE A 38 19.18 23.01 15.27
C PHE A 38 18.28 23.24 14.06
N VAL A 39 18.87 23.30 12.89
CA VAL A 39 18.14 23.39 11.61
C VAL A 39 17.92 21.95 11.14
N LEU A 40 16.65 21.56 11.00
CA LEU A 40 16.30 20.29 10.36
C LEU A 40 16.86 20.26 8.93
N GLU A 41 17.35 19.10 8.53
CA GLU A 41 17.85 18.89 7.16
C GLU A 41 16.72 19.16 6.14
N GLU A 42 17.06 19.87 5.09
CA GLU A 42 16.12 20.20 4.02
C GLU A 42 15.71 18.92 3.29
N VAL A 43 14.40 18.63 3.28
CA VAL A 43 13.86 17.45 2.61
C VAL A 43 13.61 17.77 1.14
N VAL A 44 14.34 17.09 0.27
CA VAL A 44 14.19 17.20 -1.19
C VAL A 44 13.25 16.08 -1.66
N VAL A 45 12.28 16.44 -2.50
CA VAL A 45 11.31 15.51 -3.09
C VAL A 45 11.34 15.53 -4.61
N THR A 46 10.85 14.48 -5.23
CA THR A 46 10.66 14.36 -6.69
C THR A 46 9.20 14.10 -7.07
N ALA A 47 8.31 14.35 -6.15
CA ALA A 47 6.88 14.13 -6.22
C ALA A 47 6.18 14.81 -7.42
N ARG A 48 6.72 15.90 -7.95
CA ARG A 48 6.22 16.57 -9.16
C ARG A 48 7.07 16.23 -10.41
N LYS A 49 7.72 15.05 -10.39
CA LYS A 49 8.60 14.54 -11.46
C LYS A 49 9.82 15.42 -11.73
N ARG A 50 10.19 16.28 -10.78
CA ARG A 50 11.38 17.13 -10.75
C ARG A 50 11.84 17.33 -9.30
N THR A 51 13.12 17.63 -9.12
CA THR A 51 13.72 17.85 -7.80
C THR A 51 13.29 19.20 -7.23
N GLU A 52 12.63 19.21 -6.07
CA GLU A 52 12.12 20.41 -5.39
C GLU A 52 12.27 20.27 -3.87
N ASN A 53 12.34 21.41 -3.16
CA ASN A 53 12.27 21.43 -1.71
C ASN A 53 10.82 21.12 -1.25
N LEU A 54 10.65 20.19 -0.32
CA LEU A 54 9.33 19.80 0.22
C LEU A 54 8.52 21.02 0.70
N GLN A 55 9.17 22.03 1.31
CA GLN A 55 8.49 23.21 1.85
C GLN A 55 7.99 24.18 0.76
N GLU A 56 8.51 24.08 -0.46
CA GLU A 56 8.13 24.92 -1.58
C GLU A 56 7.08 24.30 -2.49
N VAL A 57 6.81 22.99 -2.34
CA VAL A 57 5.80 22.29 -3.15
C VAL A 57 4.39 22.54 -2.58
N PRO A 58 3.45 23.13 -3.35
CA PRO A 58 2.10 23.44 -2.89
C PRO A 58 1.16 22.23 -2.95
N ASP A 59 1.58 21.11 -2.37
CA ASP A 59 0.85 19.85 -2.28
C ASP A 59 0.98 19.26 -0.86
N SER A 60 -0.02 18.50 -0.42
CA SER A 60 0.07 17.72 0.81
C SER A 60 0.94 16.50 0.59
N ILE A 61 2.16 16.53 1.12
CA ILE A 61 3.18 15.48 0.92
C ILE A 61 3.76 15.08 2.26
N THR A 62 3.76 13.77 2.55
CA THR A 62 4.60 13.15 3.59
C THR A 62 5.84 12.56 2.93
N ALA A 63 7.02 12.86 3.44
CA ALA A 63 8.26 12.32 2.92
C ALA A 63 9.08 11.69 4.05
N PHE A 64 9.51 10.45 3.83
CA PHE A 64 10.41 9.70 4.71
C PHE A 64 11.79 9.62 4.04
N GLY A 65 12.77 10.29 4.60
CA GLY A 65 14.16 10.16 4.18
C GLY A 65 14.82 8.91 4.79
N ARG A 66 16.02 8.57 4.33
CA ARG A 66 16.78 7.39 4.73
C ARG A 66 16.85 7.21 6.24
N ALA A 67 17.25 8.25 6.98
CA ALA A 67 17.39 8.20 8.43
C ALA A 67 16.07 7.85 9.14
N GLN A 68 14.93 8.35 8.65
CA GLN A 68 13.61 8.02 9.19
C GLN A 68 13.18 6.59 8.85
N ILE A 69 13.47 6.12 7.62
CA ILE A 69 13.20 4.75 7.18
C ILE A 69 13.94 3.76 8.08
N GLU A 70 15.23 3.99 8.32
CA GLU A 70 16.07 3.12 9.15
C GLU A 70 15.70 3.18 10.64
N SER A 71 15.42 4.37 11.18
CA SER A 71 15.11 4.52 12.61
C SER A 71 13.72 4.00 12.96
N ALA A 72 12.73 4.21 12.09
CA ALA A 72 11.38 3.69 12.27
C ALA A 72 11.27 2.19 11.94
N GLY A 73 12.27 1.60 11.27
CA GLY A 73 12.23 0.22 10.80
C GLY A 73 11.17 0.00 9.74
N ILE A 74 11.09 0.93 8.78
CA ILE A 74 10.20 0.82 7.62
C ILE A 74 10.80 -0.21 6.67
N GLU A 75 10.13 -1.34 6.49
CA GLU A 75 10.54 -2.46 5.64
C GLU A 75 9.47 -2.84 4.60
N GLY A 76 8.25 -2.34 4.77
CA GLY A 76 7.12 -2.59 3.88
C GLY A 76 6.18 -1.39 3.79
N PHE A 77 5.14 -1.56 2.97
CA PHE A 77 4.14 -0.51 2.74
C PHE A 77 3.38 -0.16 4.02
N GLU A 78 2.97 -1.15 4.80
CA GLU A 78 2.21 -0.94 6.04
C GLU A 78 2.95 -0.04 7.04
N ASP A 79 4.28 -0.20 7.15
CA ASP A 79 5.08 0.56 8.11
C ASP A 79 4.97 2.06 7.87
N PHE A 80 5.14 2.54 6.62
CA PHE A 80 5.03 3.97 6.34
C PHE A 80 3.57 4.44 6.20
N ALA A 81 2.64 3.57 5.81
CA ALA A 81 1.21 3.90 5.81
C ALA A 81 0.71 4.21 7.23
N ASN A 82 1.14 3.44 8.23
CA ASN A 82 0.82 3.68 9.63
C ASN A 82 1.37 5.00 10.19
N LEU A 83 2.40 5.57 9.55
CA LEU A 83 3.01 6.85 9.91
C LEU A 83 2.53 8.03 9.04
N THR A 84 1.62 7.78 8.09
CA THR A 84 1.07 8.79 7.16
C THR A 84 -0.39 9.05 7.48
N PRO A 85 -0.81 10.30 7.77
CA PRO A 85 -2.21 10.63 8.00
C PRO A 85 -3.12 10.28 6.82
N ASN A 86 -4.32 9.74 7.11
CA ASN A 86 -5.35 9.37 6.14
C ASN A 86 -4.89 8.41 5.03
N LEU A 87 -3.82 7.65 5.28
CA LEU A 87 -3.38 6.53 4.46
C LEU A 87 -3.52 5.25 5.28
N SER A 88 -4.09 4.22 4.71
CA SER A 88 -4.12 2.88 5.29
C SER A 88 -3.86 1.81 4.24
N LEU A 89 -3.30 0.71 4.70
CA LEU A 89 -3.15 -0.52 3.95
C LEU A 89 -3.83 -1.61 4.76
N ASN A 90 -4.71 -2.36 4.13
CA ASN A 90 -5.34 -3.54 4.68
C ASN A 90 -4.99 -4.74 3.78
N GLU A 91 -4.47 -5.79 4.36
CA GLU A 91 -4.21 -7.03 3.63
C GLU A 91 -5.53 -7.78 3.41
N GLY A 92 -5.61 -8.53 2.33
CA GLY A 92 -6.75 -9.36 1.96
C GLY A 92 -6.36 -10.84 1.86
N TYR A 93 -7.23 -11.67 1.25
CA TYR A 93 -7.03 -13.11 1.13
C TYR A 93 -5.80 -13.52 0.31
N ARG A 94 -5.31 -12.66 -0.56
CA ARG A 94 -4.08 -12.83 -1.34
C ARG A 94 -2.95 -12.07 -0.65
N PRO A 95 -1.96 -12.75 -0.04
CA PRO A 95 -0.79 -12.10 0.50
C PRO A 95 -0.06 -11.28 -0.57
N GLY A 96 0.41 -10.09 -0.21
CA GLY A 96 1.08 -9.19 -1.16
C GLY A 96 0.14 -8.33 -2.02
N VAL A 97 -1.16 -8.58 -2.01
CA VAL A 97 -2.17 -7.68 -2.60
C VAL A 97 -2.83 -6.88 -1.50
N ALA A 98 -2.69 -5.57 -1.56
CA ALA A 98 -3.09 -4.68 -0.49
C ALA A 98 -4.24 -3.76 -0.91
N LYS A 99 -5.26 -3.65 -0.05
CA LYS A 99 -6.30 -2.64 -0.18
C LYS A 99 -5.80 -1.33 0.41
N ILE A 100 -5.50 -0.38 -0.46
CA ILE A 100 -5.01 0.94 -0.06
C ILE A 100 -6.19 1.90 0.01
N THR A 101 -6.25 2.66 1.10
CA THR A 101 -7.22 3.75 1.26
C THR A 101 -6.46 5.04 1.53
N VAL A 102 -6.79 6.10 0.79
CA VAL A 102 -6.20 7.43 0.97
C VAL A 102 -7.28 8.49 0.88
N ARG A 103 -7.42 9.32 1.93
CA ARG A 103 -8.44 10.37 2.01
C ARG A 103 -9.86 9.91 1.64
N GLY A 104 -10.25 8.69 2.04
CA GLY A 104 -11.56 8.12 1.72
C GLY A 104 -11.68 7.47 0.33
N MET A 105 -10.67 7.58 -0.52
CA MET A 105 -10.62 6.87 -1.80
C MET A 105 -10.12 5.44 -1.56
N ILE A 106 -10.88 4.46 -2.01
CA ILE A 106 -10.67 3.04 -1.68
C ILE A 106 -10.16 2.23 -2.88
N THR A 107 -9.41 1.15 -2.59
CA THR A 107 -9.07 0.12 -3.58
C THR A 107 -10.21 -0.89 -3.66
N PRO A 108 -10.78 -1.16 -4.85
CA PRO A 108 -11.65 -2.31 -5.04
C PRO A 108 -10.80 -3.60 -4.93
N GLN A 109 -11.41 -4.70 -4.56
CA GLN A 109 -10.71 -5.98 -4.44
C GLN A 109 -10.21 -6.49 -5.80
N VAL A 110 -10.92 -6.13 -6.87
CA VAL A 110 -10.57 -6.39 -8.28
C VAL A 110 -10.57 -5.05 -9.00
N GLY A 111 -9.46 -4.68 -9.64
CA GLY A 111 -9.34 -3.44 -10.41
C GLY A 111 -8.08 -2.62 -10.09
N ASP A 112 -8.03 -1.40 -10.59
CA ASP A 112 -6.87 -0.52 -10.39
C ASP A 112 -6.90 0.13 -9.00
N PRO A 113 -5.75 0.38 -8.33
CA PRO A 113 -5.69 1.08 -7.04
C PRO A 113 -6.09 2.57 -7.19
N PRO A 114 -6.47 3.26 -6.09
CA PRO A 114 -6.78 4.68 -6.13
C PRO A 114 -5.53 5.57 -6.11
N ILE A 115 -4.36 4.98 -6.11
CA ILE A 115 -3.07 5.69 -6.08
C ILE A 115 -2.19 5.27 -7.26
N ALA A 116 -1.42 6.22 -7.79
CA ALA A 116 -0.29 5.89 -8.63
C ALA A 116 0.89 5.46 -7.75
N TYR A 117 1.40 4.25 -7.94
CA TYR A 117 2.59 3.75 -7.26
C TYR A 117 3.76 3.77 -8.23
N VAL A 118 4.82 4.46 -7.88
CA VAL A 118 5.95 4.73 -8.77
C VAL A 118 7.25 4.38 -8.07
N VAL A 119 8.09 3.59 -8.71
CA VAL A 119 9.44 3.28 -8.24
C VAL A 119 10.45 3.80 -9.26
N ASP A 120 11.26 4.77 -8.85
CA ASP A 120 12.31 5.41 -9.69
C ASP A 120 11.81 5.95 -11.04
N GLY A 121 10.54 6.37 -11.06
CA GLY A 121 9.88 6.93 -12.24
C GLY A 121 9.08 5.92 -13.06
N VAL A 122 9.16 4.62 -12.77
CA VAL A 122 8.34 3.59 -13.41
C VAL A 122 7.03 3.43 -12.63
N THR A 123 5.90 3.61 -13.30
CA THR A 123 4.58 3.43 -12.70
C THR A 123 4.21 1.96 -12.66
N ALA A 124 3.86 1.44 -11.48
CA ALA A 124 3.31 0.09 -11.34
C ALA A 124 1.99 -0.03 -12.12
N SER A 125 1.84 -1.12 -12.82
CA SER A 125 0.70 -1.35 -13.72
C SER A 125 -0.56 -1.83 -13.02
N SER A 126 -0.42 -2.44 -11.83
CA SER A 126 -1.52 -2.96 -11.03
C SER A 126 -1.15 -2.95 -9.53
N ILE A 127 -2.13 -3.25 -8.70
CA ILE A 127 -2.00 -3.42 -7.25
C ILE A 127 -1.01 -4.54 -6.89
N ASP A 128 -0.84 -5.52 -7.76
CA ASP A 128 -0.01 -6.70 -7.55
C ASP A 128 1.48 -6.39 -7.42
N PHE A 129 1.92 -5.22 -7.86
CA PHE A 129 3.32 -4.77 -7.77
C PHE A 129 3.61 -3.88 -6.54
N ILE A 130 2.62 -3.62 -5.67
CA ILE A 130 2.75 -2.58 -4.63
C ILE A 130 3.37 -3.12 -3.34
N ASN A 131 2.88 -4.24 -2.81
CA ASN A 131 3.32 -4.75 -1.52
C ASN A 131 4.52 -5.69 -1.65
N GLN A 132 5.71 -5.10 -1.81
CA GLN A 132 6.98 -5.80 -1.91
C GLN A 132 7.95 -5.33 -0.82
N ASP A 133 8.95 -6.16 -0.51
CA ASP A 133 10.03 -5.79 0.42
C ASP A 133 10.76 -4.53 -0.05
N LEU A 134 10.93 -3.59 0.87
CA LEU A 134 11.63 -2.33 0.66
C LEU A 134 13.05 -2.42 1.24
N PHE A 135 14.05 -2.42 0.39
CA PHE A 135 15.46 -2.37 0.80
C PHE A 135 16.26 -1.46 -0.14
N ALA A 136 17.38 -0.94 0.33
CA ALA A 136 18.18 0.06 -0.38
C ALA A 136 17.35 1.28 -0.84
N ILE A 137 16.43 1.75 0.00
CA ILE A 137 15.57 2.90 -0.28
C ILE A 137 16.26 4.19 0.15
N GLU A 138 16.19 5.22 -0.69
CA GLU A 138 16.66 6.57 -0.40
C GLU A 138 15.57 7.40 0.28
N ARG A 139 14.34 7.34 -0.25
CA ARG A 139 13.18 8.04 0.30
C ARG A 139 11.87 7.50 -0.23
N ILE A 140 10.80 7.74 0.54
CA ILE A 140 9.41 7.45 0.20
C ILE A 140 8.65 8.77 0.28
N GLU A 141 7.91 9.10 -0.78
CA GLU A 141 7.12 10.32 -0.90
C GLU A 141 5.65 9.95 -1.12
N VAL A 142 4.76 10.40 -0.24
CA VAL A 142 3.32 10.13 -0.31
C VAL A 142 2.60 11.44 -0.60
N LEU A 143 2.05 11.58 -1.80
CA LEU A 143 1.22 12.70 -2.23
C LEU A 143 -0.24 12.34 -2.03
N ARG A 144 -0.96 13.16 -1.30
CA ARG A 144 -2.38 12.95 -1.00
C ARG A 144 -3.27 13.88 -1.82
N GLY A 145 -4.48 13.40 -2.15
CA GLY A 145 -5.41 14.05 -3.06
C GLY A 145 -5.09 13.77 -4.54
N PRO A 146 -6.04 14.00 -5.45
CA PRO A 146 -5.91 13.64 -6.86
C PRO A 146 -4.66 14.22 -7.53
N GLN A 147 -3.85 13.33 -8.12
CA GLN A 147 -2.61 13.65 -8.82
C GLN A 147 -2.67 13.31 -10.32
N GLY A 148 -3.89 13.23 -10.87
CA GLY A 148 -4.13 12.79 -12.24
C GLY A 148 -3.37 13.60 -13.30
N ALA A 149 -3.22 14.91 -13.10
CA ALA A 149 -2.53 15.78 -14.07
C ALA A 149 -1.06 15.41 -14.33
N LEU A 150 -0.37 14.74 -13.39
CA LEU A 150 1.03 14.33 -13.54
C LEU A 150 1.19 12.80 -13.65
N TYR A 151 0.42 12.06 -12.86
CA TYR A 151 0.55 10.61 -12.73
C TYR A 151 -0.46 9.84 -13.56
N GLY A 152 -1.56 10.49 -13.98
CA GLY A 152 -2.56 9.94 -14.88
C GLY A 152 -3.57 9.02 -14.22
N LYS A 153 -4.04 8.04 -14.98
CA LYS A 153 -5.07 7.10 -14.55
C LYS A 153 -4.64 6.38 -13.25
N GLY A 154 -5.60 6.17 -12.34
CA GLY A 154 -5.35 5.54 -11.04
C GLY A 154 -4.91 6.53 -9.94
N ALA A 155 -4.53 7.77 -10.24
CA ALA A 155 -4.15 8.74 -9.23
C ALA A 155 -5.36 9.56 -8.72
N VAL A 156 -6.50 8.91 -8.43
CA VAL A 156 -7.72 9.57 -7.93
C VAL A 156 -7.62 10.01 -6.48
N GLY A 157 -6.88 9.27 -5.66
CA GLY A 157 -6.65 9.57 -4.24
C GLY A 157 -5.26 10.09 -3.94
N GLY A 158 -4.27 9.84 -4.81
CA GLY A 158 -2.89 10.27 -4.58
C GLY A 158 -1.84 9.57 -5.43
N ALA A 159 -0.58 9.74 -5.02
CA ALA A 159 0.56 9.02 -5.58
C ALA A 159 1.57 8.67 -4.49
N ILE A 160 2.25 7.53 -4.64
CA ILE A 160 3.39 7.14 -3.82
C ILE A 160 4.59 7.00 -4.74
N ASN A 161 5.64 7.73 -4.44
CA ASN A 161 6.89 7.70 -5.18
C ASN A 161 8.01 7.17 -4.29
N ILE A 162 8.56 6.02 -4.65
CA ILE A 162 9.70 5.39 -3.99
C ILE A 162 10.94 5.65 -4.83
N VAL A 163 11.95 6.17 -4.17
CA VAL A 163 13.25 6.41 -4.78
C VAL A 163 14.26 5.49 -4.12
N THR A 164 14.89 4.62 -4.91
CA THR A 164 15.95 3.75 -4.43
C THR A 164 17.29 4.48 -4.38
N ARG A 165 18.23 3.98 -3.59
CA ARG A 165 19.61 4.50 -3.56
C ARG A 165 20.23 4.39 -4.95
N ARG A 166 20.97 5.41 -5.34
CA ARG A 166 21.74 5.38 -6.59
C ARG A 166 23.12 4.79 -6.36
N PRO A 167 23.70 4.14 -7.36
CA PRO A 167 25.11 3.74 -7.32
C PRO A 167 26.04 4.94 -7.12
N THR A 168 27.16 4.71 -6.44
CA THR A 168 28.15 5.71 -6.11
C THR A 168 29.52 5.38 -6.70
N ASN A 169 30.46 6.35 -6.67
CA ASN A 169 31.85 6.14 -7.08
C ASN A 169 32.72 5.52 -5.97
N GLU A 170 32.16 5.32 -4.78
CA GLU A 170 32.82 4.68 -3.65
C GLU A 170 32.18 3.32 -3.40
N LEU A 171 32.99 2.34 -2.97
CA LEU A 171 32.47 1.05 -2.57
C LEU A 171 31.76 1.23 -1.24
N GLU A 172 30.46 1.03 -1.24
CA GLU A 172 29.62 1.05 -0.04
C GLU A 172 28.65 -0.13 -0.02
N GLY A 173 28.23 -0.51 1.16
CA GLY A 173 27.28 -1.58 1.30
C GLY A 173 26.67 -1.67 2.68
N GLN A 174 25.61 -2.47 2.78
CA GLN A 174 24.97 -2.81 4.03
C GLN A 174 24.62 -4.29 4.03
N ILE A 175 24.83 -4.94 5.15
CA ILE A 175 24.27 -6.25 5.47
C ILE A 175 23.41 -6.11 6.72
N LYS A 176 22.22 -6.70 6.73
CA LYS A 176 21.29 -6.71 7.84
C LYS A 176 20.73 -8.09 8.08
N ALA A 177 20.70 -8.55 9.32
CA ALA A 177 20.08 -9.80 9.74
C ALA A 177 19.10 -9.56 10.88
N THR A 178 17.92 -10.17 10.81
CA THR A 178 16.85 -10.05 11.80
C THR A 178 16.43 -11.44 12.27
N LEU A 179 16.33 -11.62 13.59
CA LEU A 179 15.79 -12.81 14.22
C LEU A 179 14.60 -12.39 15.08
N GLY A 180 13.43 -13.00 14.87
CA GLY A 180 12.19 -12.68 15.56
C GLY A 180 11.42 -13.87 16.07
N ASN A 181 10.38 -13.60 16.88
CA ASN A 181 9.39 -14.63 17.20
C ASN A 181 8.60 -15.03 15.93
N GLY A 182 7.72 -16.06 16.03
CA GLY A 182 7.09 -16.65 14.84
C GLY A 182 8.12 -17.37 13.94
N SER A 183 9.26 -17.80 14.51
CA SER A 183 10.38 -18.42 13.78
C SER A 183 10.93 -17.57 12.63
N THR A 184 10.85 -16.26 12.78
CA THR A 184 11.24 -15.32 11.72
C THR A 184 12.76 -15.17 11.63
N ASN A 185 13.29 -15.41 10.44
CA ASN A 185 14.67 -15.17 10.05
C ASN A 185 14.69 -14.30 8.79
N LYS A 186 15.37 -13.15 8.83
CA LYS A 186 15.49 -12.29 7.66
C LYS A 186 16.94 -11.86 7.46
N VAL A 187 17.40 -11.89 6.22
CA VAL A 187 18.70 -11.34 5.81
C VAL A 187 18.47 -10.43 4.61
N SER A 188 19.03 -9.25 4.64
CA SER A 188 18.99 -8.33 3.49
C SER A 188 20.31 -7.57 3.37
N GLY A 189 20.58 -7.03 2.20
CA GLY A 189 21.75 -6.19 2.01
C GLY A 189 21.87 -5.66 0.59
N PHE A 190 22.79 -4.75 0.44
CA PHE A 190 23.19 -4.22 -0.88
C PHE A 190 24.69 -3.92 -0.93
N LEU A 191 25.20 -3.88 -2.12
CA LEU A 191 26.57 -3.49 -2.46
C LEU A 191 26.52 -2.53 -3.64
N SER A 192 27.21 -1.40 -3.55
CA SER A 192 27.28 -0.36 -4.57
C SER A 192 28.72 0.07 -4.78
N GLY A 193 29.06 0.47 -6.02
CA GLY A 193 30.38 0.98 -6.32
C GLY A 193 30.66 1.17 -7.81
N PRO A 194 31.86 1.65 -8.18
CA PRO A 194 32.24 1.84 -9.57
C PRO A 194 32.70 0.52 -10.22
N ILE A 195 32.24 0.26 -11.43
CA ILE A 195 32.92 -0.66 -12.38
C ILE A 195 34.01 0.10 -13.12
N ILE A 196 33.68 1.33 -13.56
CA ILE A 196 34.59 2.30 -14.14
C ILE A 196 34.30 3.63 -13.47
N ALA A 197 35.27 4.18 -12.75
CA ALA A 197 35.11 5.43 -12.00
C ALA A 197 34.52 6.54 -12.91
N ASP A 198 33.55 7.27 -12.37
CA ASP A 198 32.82 8.39 -13.00
C ASP A 198 32.02 8.03 -14.26
N THR A 199 32.10 6.76 -14.74
CA THR A 199 31.50 6.37 -16.02
C THR A 199 30.47 5.26 -15.88
N LEU A 200 30.76 4.23 -15.10
CA LEU A 200 29.87 3.07 -14.93
C LEU A 200 29.88 2.60 -13.49
N GLN A 201 28.74 2.73 -12.83
CA GLN A 201 28.51 2.31 -11.46
C GLN A 201 27.47 1.19 -11.41
N TYR A 202 27.52 0.41 -10.34
CA TYR A 202 26.56 -0.65 -10.08
C TYR A 202 26.01 -0.59 -8.66
N GLN A 203 24.82 -1.12 -8.49
CA GLN A 203 24.26 -1.52 -7.21
C GLN A 203 23.62 -2.89 -7.37
N LEU A 204 23.88 -3.78 -6.43
CA LEU A 204 23.25 -5.09 -6.32
C LEU A 204 22.69 -5.22 -4.91
N GLY A 205 21.48 -5.75 -4.77
CA GLY A 205 20.87 -5.95 -3.48
C GLY A 205 19.99 -7.19 -3.47
N GLY A 206 19.68 -7.69 -2.27
CA GLY A 206 18.77 -8.80 -2.09
C GLY A 206 18.25 -8.91 -0.67
N SER A 207 17.15 -9.63 -0.51
CA SER A 207 16.55 -10.02 0.77
C SER A 207 16.09 -11.47 0.72
N TYR A 208 16.17 -12.13 1.86
CA TYR A 208 15.56 -13.43 2.13
C TYR A 208 14.83 -13.34 3.46
N THR A 209 13.60 -13.82 3.51
CA THR A 209 12.76 -13.90 4.71
C THR A 209 12.19 -15.31 4.79
N ASP A 210 12.30 -15.93 5.99
CA ASP A 210 11.67 -17.19 6.35
C ASP A 210 10.98 -16.98 7.70
N ALA A 211 9.66 -17.09 7.73
CA ALA A 211 8.81 -16.90 8.90
C ALA A 211 7.84 -18.07 9.03
N GLY A 212 7.80 -18.69 10.20
CA GLY A 212 6.92 -19.82 10.48
C GLY A 212 5.48 -19.45 10.75
N GLY A 213 5.19 -18.16 10.99
CA GLY A 213 3.85 -17.63 11.26
C GLY A 213 3.50 -17.55 12.74
N PHE A 214 2.29 -17.03 13.02
CA PHE A 214 1.77 -16.74 14.36
C PHE A 214 0.35 -17.29 14.58
N ASP A 215 -0.42 -17.46 13.52
CA ASP A 215 -1.84 -17.85 13.59
C ASP A 215 -1.98 -19.36 13.43
N ASP A 216 -2.02 -20.07 14.56
CA ASP A 216 -2.17 -21.51 14.59
C ASP A 216 -3.59 -21.93 14.18
N ASN A 217 -3.68 -22.81 13.18
CA ASN A 217 -4.90 -23.48 12.82
C ASN A 217 -5.11 -24.70 13.70
N GLN A 218 -6.18 -24.74 14.47
CA GLN A 218 -6.48 -25.80 15.44
C GLN A 218 -6.78 -27.13 14.78
N PHE A 219 -7.37 -27.15 13.59
CA PHE A 219 -7.69 -28.35 12.86
C PHE A 219 -6.43 -28.97 12.20
N LEU A 220 -5.65 -28.14 11.52
CA LEU A 220 -4.44 -28.57 10.83
C LEU A 220 -3.24 -28.72 11.76
N ASN A 221 -3.33 -28.15 12.99
CA ASN A 221 -2.27 -28.12 13.98
C ASN A 221 -0.93 -27.56 13.40
N LYS A 222 -1.04 -26.49 12.64
CA LYS A 222 0.06 -25.75 11.98
C LYS A 222 -0.26 -24.25 11.94
N ALA A 223 0.77 -23.43 11.93
CA ALA A 223 0.60 -22.01 11.58
C ALA A 223 0.24 -21.88 10.10
N THR A 224 -0.66 -20.95 9.79
CA THR A 224 -1.23 -20.75 8.45
C THR A 224 -0.77 -19.47 7.77
N ASP A 225 -0.15 -18.55 8.51
CA ASP A 225 0.40 -17.27 8.07
C ASP A 225 1.94 -17.31 7.88
N PHE A 226 2.47 -18.49 7.48
CA PHE A 226 3.89 -18.63 7.15
C PHE A 226 4.27 -17.79 5.93
N SER A 227 5.56 -17.44 5.81
CA SER A 227 6.06 -16.66 4.68
C SER A 227 7.51 -17.00 4.37
N GLU A 228 7.78 -17.38 3.12
CA GLU A 228 9.12 -17.50 2.57
C GLU A 228 9.26 -16.58 1.37
N ARG A 229 10.17 -15.58 1.45
CA ARG A 229 10.32 -14.57 0.41
C ARG A 229 11.77 -14.38 0.03
N THR A 230 12.02 -14.29 -1.26
CA THR A 230 13.34 -13.98 -1.82
C THR A 230 13.21 -12.81 -2.80
N SER A 231 14.09 -11.81 -2.70
CA SER A 231 14.10 -10.70 -3.65
C SER A 231 15.52 -10.34 -4.03
N PHE A 232 15.74 -10.04 -5.31
CA PHE A 232 17.00 -9.54 -5.85
C PHE A 232 16.74 -8.30 -6.71
N GLN A 233 17.62 -7.30 -6.59
CA GLN A 233 17.60 -6.15 -7.47
C GLN A 233 19.00 -5.79 -7.92
N GLY A 234 19.10 -5.26 -9.15
CA GLY A 234 20.34 -4.72 -9.69
C GLY A 234 20.08 -3.41 -10.42
N MET A 235 21.03 -2.49 -10.31
CA MET A 235 21.06 -1.25 -11.06
C MET A 235 22.45 -1.06 -11.68
N LEU A 236 22.48 -0.67 -12.95
CA LEU A 236 23.67 -0.15 -13.63
C LEU A 236 23.39 1.28 -14.05
N GLN A 237 24.27 2.20 -13.68
CA GLN A 237 24.23 3.59 -14.09
C GLN A 237 25.44 3.91 -14.95
N ALA A 238 25.20 4.39 -16.17
CA ALA A 238 26.23 4.76 -17.13
C ALA A 238 26.16 6.26 -17.41
N GLN A 239 27.24 7.00 -17.12
CA GLN A 239 27.47 8.35 -17.61
C GLN A 239 28.06 8.24 -19.01
N VAL A 240 27.22 8.30 -20.05
CA VAL A 240 27.62 8.08 -21.44
C VAL A 240 28.49 9.25 -21.96
N ASN A 241 28.13 10.46 -21.56
CA ASN A 241 28.89 11.69 -21.75
C ASN A 241 28.44 12.73 -20.69
N GLU A 242 28.94 13.97 -20.77
CA GLU A 242 28.63 15.02 -19.79
C GLU A 242 27.13 15.32 -19.65
N ASP A 243 26.36 15.08 -20.72
CA ASP A 243 24.93 15.42 -20.78
C ASP A 243 23.99 14.22 -20.65
N LEU A 244 24.46 12.97 -20.83
CA LEU A 244 23.61 11.78 -20.91
C LEU A 244 23.98 10.75 -19.86
N THR A 245 23.01 10.48 -18.97
CA THR A 245 23.04 9.38 -18.01
C THR A 245 21.99 8.33 -18.39
N VAL A 246 22.35 7.06 -18.34
CA VAL A 246 21.44 5.93 -18.59
C VAL A 246 21.48 4.98 -17.40
N ASP A 247 20.30 4.72 -16.83
CA ASP A 247 20.08 3.76 -15.76
C ASP A 247 19.40 2.51 -16.33
N PHE A 248 19.94 1.34 -16.06
CA PHE A 248 19.29 0.05 -16.28
C PHE A 248 19.00 -0.59 -14.93
N ARG A 249 17.77 -1.13 -14.74
CA ARG A 249 17.34 -1.80 -13.52
C ARG A 249 16.67 -3.11 -13.81
N ALA A 250 16.89 -4.06 -12.92
CA ALA A 250 16.21 -5.34 -12.88
C ALA A 250 15.87 -5.70 -11.43
N LYS A 251 14.66 -6.18 -11.19
CA LYS A 251 14.21 -6.73 -9.91
C LYS A 251 13.48 -8.03 -10.16
N TYR A 252 13.75 -9.02 -9.33
CA TYR A 252 13.04 -10.28 -9.26
C TYR A 252 12.65 -10.55 -7.81
N ALA A 253 11.41 -10.93 -7.56
CA ALA A 253 10.92 -11.34 -6.26
C ALA A 253 10.11 -12.62 -6.39
N SER A 254 10.29 -13.54 -5.44
CA SER A 254 9.53 -14.78 -5.33
C SER A 254 9.06 -14.92 -3.89
N SER A 255 7.83 -15.35 -3.69
CA SER A 255 7.28 -15.64 -2.37
C SER A 255 6.42 -16.89 -2.37
N GLU A 256 6.47 -17.63 -1.24
CA GLU A 256 5.53 -18.67 -0.86
C GLU A 256 4.96 -18.28 0.50
N ASP A 257 3.68 -17.87 0.53
CA ASP A 257 3.00 -17.33 1.70
C ASP A 257 1.78 -18.19 2.06
N GLY A 258 1.41 -18.24 3.34
CA GLY A 258 0.11 -18.73 3.76
C GLY A 258 -1.01 -17.80 3.29
N ALA A 259 -2.13 -18.33 2.81
CA ALA A 259 -3.22 -17.56 2.24
C ALA A 259 -4.58 -17.93 2.86
N GLY A 260 -5.57 -17.03 2.76
CA GLY A 260 -6.94 -17.29 3.20
C GLY A 260 -7.07 -17.56 4.71
N ASN A 261 -6.26 -16.93 5.55
CA ASN A 261 -6.16 -17.17 6.99
C ASN A 261 -7.31 -16.51 7.78
N TYR A 262 -8.55 -16.69 7.32
CA TYR A 262 -9.70 -16.11 7.98
C TYR A 262 -10.15 -16.93 9.19
N THR A 263 -10.62 -16.22 10.21
CA THR A 263 -11.43 -16.76 11.28
C THR A 263 -12.89 -16.44 11.03
N VAL A 264 -13.80 -17.38 11.32
CA VAL A 264 -15.24 -17.20 11.08
C VAL A 264 -16.00 -17.06 12.40
N ALA A 265 -16.74 -15.95 12.54
CA ALA A 265 -17.60 -15.70 13.69
C ALA A 265 -19.07 -15.93 13.34
N ASP A 266 -19.92 -16.10 14.38
CA ASP A 266 -21.38 -16.15 14.21
C ASP A 266 -21.90 -14.86 13.55
N PHE A 267 -22.91 -14.95 12.69
CA PHE A 267 -23.57 -13.83 12.02
C PHE A 267 -24.10 -12.74 12.98
N ALA A 268 -24.28 -13.06 14.27
CA ALA A 268 -24.65 -12.07 15.28
C ALA A 268 -23.48 -11.18 15.75
N GLU A 269 -22.25 -11.49 15.35
CA GLU A 269 -21.05 -10.77 15.75
C GLU A 269 -20.71 -9.64 14.75
N ILE A 270 -21.54 -8.60 14.72
CA ILE A 270 -21.39 -7.45 13.80
C ILE A 270 -20.14 -6.59 14.05
N ASN A 271 -19.52 -6.68 15.23
CA ASN A 271 -18.23 -6.06 15.49
C ASN A 271 -17.12 -7.03 15.07
N ALA A 272 -16.40 -6.68 14.00
CA ALA A 272 -15.37 -7.53 13.40
C ALA A 272 -14.19 -7.82 14.35
N ASP A 273 -13.90 -6.93 15.31
CA ASP A 273 -12.80 -7.10 16.28
C ASP A 273 -13.22 -7.90 17.51
N LYS A 274 -14.53 -8.11 17.70
CA LYS A 274 -15.03 -8.79 18.89
C LYS A 274 -14.61 -10.26 18.91
N ASN A 275 -13.97 -10.65 19.99
CA ASN A 275 -13.46 -12.01 20.21
C ASN A 275 -12.49 -12.54 19.13
N ILE A 276 -11.85 -11.67 18.33
CA ILE A 276 -10.93 -12.10 17.26
C ILE A 276 -9.80 -12.99 17.80
N ASP A 277 -9.30 -12.72 19.03
CA ASP A 277 -8.31 -13.55 19.72
C ASP A 277 -8.86 -14.86 20.27
N SER A 278 -10.19 -15.03 20.35
CA SER A 278 -10.83 -16.19 20.96
C SER A 278 -11.42 -17.16 19.94
N ILE A 279 -11.36 -16.82 18.67
CA ILE A 279 -11.80 -17.67 17.56
C ILE A 279 -10.56 -18.14 16.83
N ASP A 280 -10.23 -19.41 17.02
CA ASP A 280 -9.13 -20.04 16.32
C ASP A 280 -9.48 -20.24 14.84
N SER A 281 -8.49 -20.15 13.95
CA SER A 281 -8.64 -20.61 12.58
C SER A 281 -8.89 -22.12 12.58
N ASN A 282 -9.93 -22.56 11.91
CA ASN A 282 -10.36 -23.95 11.84
C ASN A 282 -10.52 -24.45 10.41
N ALA A 283 -10.02 -23.73 9.43
CA ALA A 283 -10.01 -24.17 8.04
C ALA A 283 -9.46 -25.59 7.92
N ASN A 284 -10.12 -26.45 7.15
CA ASN A 284 -9.66 -27.84 6.95
C ASN A 284 -8.65 -27.96 5.80
N ILE A 285 -8.41 -26.86 5.08
CA ILE A 285 -7.50 -26.77 3.94
C ILE A 285 -6.42 -25.74 4.25
N MET A 286 -5.15 -26.12 4.00
CA MET A 286 -4.02 -25.19 4.11
C MET A 286 -4.00 -24.27 2.91
N GLY A 287 -4.13 -22.97 3.17
CA GLY A 287 -4.01 -21.96 2.12
C GLY A 287 -2.56 -21.67 1.78
N THR A 288 -2.26 -21.48 0.49
CA THR A 288 -0.93 -21.09 -0.04
C THR A 288 -1.09 -20.03 -1.12
N SER A 289 -0.08 -19.17 -1.25
CA SER A 289 0.10 -18.24 -2.35
C SER A 289 1.54 -18.31 -2.83
N ASP A 290 1.74 -18.78 -4.06
CA ASP A 290 3.03 -18.83 -4.74
C ASP A 290 3.08 -17.68 -5.74
N ARG A 291 4.06 -16.78 -5.64
CA ARG A 291 4.10 -15.56 -6.43
C ARG A 291 5.49 -15.23 -6.93
N ASN A 292 5.59 -14.88 -8.21
CA ASN A 292 6.80 -14.43 -8.86
C ASN A 292 6.59 -13.07 -9.51
N ILE A 293 7.54 -12.15 -9.35
CA ILE A 293 7.49 -10.81 -9.95
C ILE A 293 8.81 -10.54 -10.66
N LEU A 294 8.74 -10.06 -11.89
CA LEU A 294 9.87 -9.54 -12.65
C LEU A 294 9.61 -8.08 -13.05
N GLU A 295 10.54 -7.19 -12.74
CA GLU A 295 10.50 -5.78 -13.15
C GLU A 295 11.83 -5.41 -13.82
N LEU A 296 11.74 -4.84 -15.02
CA LEU A 296 12.87 -4.33 -15.78
C LEU A 296 12.62 -2.89 -16.19
N SER A 297 13.63 -2.03 -16.14
CA SER A 297 13.49 -0.69 -16.67
C SER A 297 14.79 -0.11 -17.23
N ILE A 298 14.61 0.81 -18.17
CA ILE A 298 15.68 1.66 -18.70
C ILE A 298 15.21 3.10 -18.55
N LYS A 299 16.05 3.94 -17.95
CA LYS A 299 15.83 5.38 -17.86
C LYS A 299 17.01 6.10 -18.46
N ALA A 300 16.75 7.07 -19.33
CA ALA A 300 17.75 7.94 -19.90
C ALA A 300 17.43 9.40 -19.60
N ASP A 301 18.33 10.10 -18.93
CA ASP A 301 18.25 11.53 -18.65
C ASP A 301 19.30 12.27 -19.50
N MET A 302 18.84 13.22 -20.31
CA MET A 302 19.70 14.01 -21.20
C MET A 302 19.52 15.50 -20.91
N ALA A 303 20.61 16.16 -20.52
CA ALA A 303 20.67 17.60 -20.37
C ALA A 303 20.92 18.29 -21.71
N SER A 304 20.38 19.49 -21.91
CA SER A 304 20.65 20.35 -23.06
C SER A 304 20.47 21.83 -22.70
N ASP A 305 20.93 22.74 -23.55
CA ASP A 305 20.74 24.19 -23.38
C ASP A 305 19.24 24.61 -23.34
N LEU A 306 18.35 23.78 -23.88
CA LEU A 306 16.92 24.03 -23.92
C LEU A 306 16.15 23.45 -22.73
N GLY A 307 16.79 22.55 -21.95
CA GLY A 307 16.20 21.84 -20.85
C GLY A 307 16.61 20.37 -20.78
N ASN A 308 15.95 19.60 -19.94
CA ASN A 308 16.25 18.20 -19.66
C ASN A 308 15.19 17.28 -20.28
N ALA A 309 15.63 16.31 -21.08
CA ALA A 309 14.80 15.24 -21.59
C ALA A 309 14.97 13.98 -20.73
N THR A 310 13.85 13.35 -20.35
CA THR A 310 13.84 12.05 -19.66
C THR A 310 13.04 11.07 -20.50
N PHE A 311 13.58 9.88 -20.73
CA PHE A 311 12.92 8.77 -21.38
C PHE A 311 12.94 7.55 -20.45
N ILE A 312 11.79 6.89 -20.23
CA ILE A 312 11.66 5.72 -19.38
C ILE A 312 10.93 4.62 -20.15
N LEU A 313 11.50 3.42 -20.11
CA LEU A 313 10.83 2.18 -20.54
C LEU A 313 10.75 1.26 -19.33
N GLY A 314 9.59 0.65 -19.10
CA GLY A 314 9.37 -0.35 -18.07
C GLY A 314 8.73 -1.59 -18.64
N TYR A 315 9.11 -2.76 -18.12
CA TYR A 315 8.45 -4.03 -18.26
C TYR A 315 8.22 -4.61 -16.88
N SER A 316 7.03 -5.14 -16.64
CA SER A 316 6.70 -5.83 -15.41
C SER A 316 5.82 -7.05 -15.69
N GLU A 317 6.06 -8.11 -14.94
CA GLU A 317 5.36 -9.38 -15.02
C GLU A 317 5.12 -9.90 -13.59
N VAL A 318 3.93 -10.41 -13.35
CA VAL A 318 3.58 -11.15 -12.14
C VAL A 318 2.88 -12.44 -12.54
N ASP A 319 3.27 -13.51 -11.88
CA ASP A 319 2.67 -14.84 -11.96
C ASP A 319 2.37 -15.27 -10.53
N GLU A 320 1.11 -15.61 -10.24
CA GLU A 320 0.65 -15.95 -8.90
C GLU A 320 -0.37 -17.09 -8.94
N GLU A 321 -0.15 -18.10 -8.11
CA GLU A 321 -1.09 -19.18 -7.84
C GLU A 321 -1.52 -19.11 -6.37
N VAL A 322 -2.83 -18.88 -6.11
CA VAL A 322 -3.42 -18.89 -4.77
C VAL A 322 -4.33 -20.07 -4.64
N PHE A 323 -4.20 -20.77 -3.53
CA PHE A 323 -5.04 -21.88 -3.16
C PHE A 323 -5.50 -21.71 -1.70
N SER A 324 -6.78 -21.87 -1.39
CA SER A 324 -7.27 -21.72 -0.02
C SER A 324 -8.57 -22.48 0.23
N ASP A 325 -8.89 -22.60 1.52
CA ASP A 325 -10.22 -23.02 1.97
C ASP A 325 -11.25 -22.01 1.50
N GLY A 326 -12.39 -22.47 0.98
CA GLY A 326 -13.46 -21.63 0.46
C GLY A 326 -14.46 -21.18 1.51
N ASP A 327 -14.63 -21.93 2.59
CA ASP A 327 -15.55 -21.58 3.70
C ASP A 327 -14.83 -21.19 4.99
N TYR A 328 -13.50 -21.36 5.03
CA TYR A 328 -12.61 -21.02 6.16
C TYR A 328 -12.95 -21.77 7.46
N THR A 329 -13.61 -22.93 7.36
CA THR A 329 -14.04 -23.73 8.50
C THR A 329 -13.66 -25.20 8.35
N ASN A 330 -13.89 -26.00 9.40
CA ASN A 330 -13.77 -27.45 9.35
C ASN A 330 -15.12 -28.16 9.18
N MET A 331 -16.13 -27.45 8.65
CA MET A 331 -17.46 -28.03 8.48
C MET A 331 -17.42 -29.16 7.45
N PRO A 332 -18.05 -30.31 7.73
CA PRO A 332 -18.21 -31.35 6.75
C PRO A 332 -19.15 -30.91 5.62
N SER A 333 -18.79 -31.28 4.40
CA SER A 333 -19.52 -30.98 3.18
C SER A 333 -21.01 -31.39 3.15
N ASP A 334 -21.42 -32.29 4.04
CA ASP A 334 -22.78 -32.84 4.09
C ASP A 334 -23.88 -31.80 4.38
N PHE A 335 -23.52 -30.66 4.99
CA PHE A 335 -24.48 -29.66 5.40
C PHE A 335 -24.73 -28.56 4.36
N VAL A 336 -23.71 -28.18 3.58
CA VAL A 336 -23.77 -27.11 2.57
C VAL A 336 -22.81 -27.43 1.42
N ALA A 337 -23.02 -28.53 0.73
CA ALA A 337 -22.12 -29.08 -0.29
C ALA A 337 -21.66 -28.08 -1.38
N PHE A 338 -22.38 -26.99 -1.57
CA PHE A 338 -22.02 -25.93 -2.52
C PHE A 338 -21.06 -24.86 -1.93
N PHE A 339 -20.97 -24.78 -0.60
CA PHE A 339 -20.21 -23.74 0.09
C PHE A 339 -18.98 -24.26 0.84
N SER A 340 -18.92 -25.57 1.10
CA SER A 340 -17.75 -26.19 1.69
C SER A 340 -16.84 -26.70 0.57
N GLY A 341 -15.60 -26.22 0.53
CA GLY A 341 -14.66 -26.63 -0.49
C GLY A 341 -13.45 -25.77 -0.55
N ALA A 342 -12.68 -25.94 -1.62
CA ALA A 342 -11.49 -25.15 -1.89
C ALA A 342 -11.73 -24.13 -3.00
N GLN A 343 -10.89 -23.12 -3.03
CA GLN A 343 -10.78 -22.20 -4.15
C GLN A 343 -9.34 -22.07 -4.61
N SER A 344 -9.14 -21.89 -5.92
CA SER A 344 -7.85 -21.47 -6.46
C SER A 344 -8.02 -20.26 -7.37
N THR A 345 -6.97 -19.47 -7.44
CA THR A 345 -6.85 -18.38 -8.41
C THR A 345 -5.46 -18.47 -9.03
N ASP A 346 -5.43 -18.63 -10.36
CA ASP A 346 -4.21 -18.50 -11.16
C ASP A 346 -4.27 -17.14 -11.83
N PHE A 347 -3.22 -16.33 -11.66
CA PHE A 347 -3.19 -14.95 -12.11
C PHE A 347 -1.85 -14.65 -12.78
N GLU A 348 -1.90 -14.21 -14.03
CA GLU A 348 -0.77 -13.69 -14.78
C GLU A 348 -1.04 -12.26 -15.22
N SER A 349 -0.07 -11.36 -15.09
CA SER A 349 -0.17 -10.03 -15.65
C SER A 349 1.17 -9.56 -16.21
N GLU A 350 1.17 -9.16 -17.47
CA GLU A 350 2.30 -8.54 -18.15
C GLU A 350 1.99 -7.09 -18.48
N SER A 351 2.96 -6.20 -18.31
CA SER A 351 2.81 -4.80 -18.66
C SER A 351 4.08 -4.19 -19.24
N MET A 352 3.89 -3.35 -20.25
CA MET A 352 4.93 -2.48 -20.80
C MET A 352 4.52 -1.02 -20.63
N THR A 353 5.46 -0.18 -20.18
CA THR A 353 5.25 1.26 -20.06
C THR A 353 6.33 2.04 -20.80
N ALA A 354 5.96 3.19 -21.37
CA ALA A 354 6.90 4.14 -21.96
C ALA A 354 6.50 5.56 -21.56
N GLU A 355 7.44 6.34 -21.07
CA GLU A 355 7.22 7.76 -20.76
C GLU A 355 8.34 8.61 -21.37
N PHE A 356 7.96 9.72 -21.99
CA PHE A 356 8.85 10.77 -22.41
C PHE A 356 8.48 12.08 -21.73
N ARG A 357 9.46 12.79 -21.19
CA ARG A 357 9.29 14.12 -20.59
C ARG A 357 10.36 15.06 -21.09
N PHE A 358 9.98 16.32 -21.27
CA PHE A 358 10.91 17.41 -21.48
C PHE A 358 10.60 18.54 -20.50
N THR A 359 11.59 18.93 -19.70
CA THR A 359 11.47 19.95 -18.66
C THR A 359 12.39 21.12 -19.03
N GLY A 360 11.83 22.30 -19.05
CA GLY A 360 12.58 23.55 -19.29
C GLY A 360 12.30 24.57 -18.19
N ASN A 361 13.19 25.53 -18.04
CA ASN A 361 13.05 26.61 -17.09
C ASN A 361 13.54 27.95 -17.66
N SER A 362 12.97 29.01 -17.11
CA SER A 362 13.45 30.38 -17.27
C SER A 362 13.39 31.08 -15.90
N ASP A 363 13.76 32.34 -15.82
CA ASP A 363 13.76 33.08 -14.55
C ASP A 363 12.39 33.12 -13.85
N VAL A 364 11.30 32.98 -14.60
CA VAL A 364 9.92 33.13 -14.06
C VAL A 364 8.98 31.96 -14.38
N ILE A 365 9.39 31.04 -15.28
CA ILE A 365 8.57 29.91 -15.67
C ILE A 365 9.39 28.62 -15.62
N VAL A 366 8.88 27.62 -14.90
CA VAL A 366 9.32 26.22 -15.01
C VAL A 366 8.21 25.46 -15.71
N TRP A 367 8.53 24.68 -16.73
CA TRP A 367 7.53 23.94 -17.48
C TRP A 367 7.98 22.52 -17.78
N GLN A 368 7.02 21.63 -17.90
CA GLN A 368 7.21 20.23 -18.27
C GLN A 368 6.12 19.81 -19.25
N VAL A 369 6.49 19.08 -20.28
CA VAL A 369 5.56 18.42 -21.20
C VAL A 369 5.96 16.97 -21.38
N GLY A 370 5.01 16.09 -21.65
CA GLY A 370 5.33 14.67 -21.82
C GLY A 370 4.22 13.89 -22.47
N ALA A 371 4.56 12.63 -22.76
CA ALA A 371 3.67 11.62 -23.27
C ALA A 371 3.92 10.29 -22.52
N PHE A 372 2.86 9.51 -22.37
CA PHE A 372 2.88 8.23 -21.68
C PHE A 372 2.13 7.18 -22.51
N TYR A 373 2.61 5.95 -22.48
CA TYR A 373 1.95 4.78 -23.04
C TYR A 373 2.07 3.59 -22.08
N GLN A 374 1.02 2.81 -21.96
CA GLN A 374 0.99 1.54 -21.23
C GLN A 374 0.18 0.52 -22.00
N SER A 375 0.70 -0.70 -22.14
CA SER A 375 -0.05 -1.88 -22.56
C SER A 375 0.03 -2.91 -21.45
N ARG A 376 -1.11 -3.45 -21.01
CA ARG A 376 -1.22 -4.48 -19.99
C ARG A 376 -2.11 -5.61 -20.50
N LYS A 377 -1.68 -6.84 -20.24
CA LYS A 377 -2.49 -8.06 -20.44
C LYS A 377 -2.58 -8.77 -19.10
N THR A 378 -3.75 -9.30 -18.79
CA THR A 378 -4.01 -10.05 -17.56
C THR A 378 -4.82 -11.29 -17.93
N ASN A 379 -4.34 -12.45 -17.49
CA ASN A 379 -5.05 -13.71 -17.55
C ASN A 379 -5.39 -14.10 -16.12
N SER A 380 -6.64 -14.42 -15.85
CA SER A 380 -7.07 -14.89 -14.54
C SER A 380 -7.94 -16.12 -14.67
N GLN A 381 -7.69 -17.11 -13.84
CA GLN A 381 -8.52 -18.29 -13.74
C GLN A 381 -8.91 -18.49 -12.27
N PHE A 382 -10.19 -18.45 -11.99
CA PHE A 382 -10.75 -18.73 -10.67
C PHE A 382 -11.48 -20.06 -10.71
N ASN A 383 -11.22 -20.92 -9.71
CA ASN A 383 -11.84 -22.23 -9.61
C ASN A 383 -12.40 -22.42 -8.22
N TRP A 384 -13.61 -22.99 -8.18
CA TRP A 384 -14.26 -23.40 -6.96
C TRP A 384 -14.45 -24.91 -6.98
N PHE A 385 -14.01 -25.57 -5.92
CA PHE A 385 -14.10 -27.01 -5.74
C PHE A 385 -15.10 -27.32 -4.64
N ALA A 386 -16.19 -28.00 -4.95
CA ALA A 386 -17.07 -28.52 -3.93
C ALA A 386 -16.49 -29.81 -3.35
N ASP A 387 -16.51 -29.91 -2.04
CA ASP A 387 -16.09 -31.12 -1.35
C ASP A 387 -17.28 -31.99 -0.97
N PHE A 388 -17.39 -33.13 -1.62
CA PHE A 388 -18.42 -34.14 -1.34
C PHE A 388 -17.90 -35.35 -0.59
N SER A 389 -16.63 -35.37 -0.16
CA SER A 389 -16.03 -36.51 0.54
C SER A 389 -16.14 -36.36 2.05
N ASP A 390 -16.18 -37.51 2.78
CA ASP A 390 -16.15 -37.57 4.24
C ASP A 390 -14.89 -36.91 4.80
N THR A 391 -15.05 -35.72 5.37
CA THR A 391 -13.98 -34.88 5.92
C THR A 391 -13.26 -35.52 7.12
N SER A 392 -13.83 -36.59 7.72
CA SER A 392 -13.24 -37.29 8.87
C SER A 392 -11.90 -37.97 8.54
N GLN A 393 -11.52 -38.08 7.26
CA GLN A 393 -10.29 -38.73 6.79
C GLN A 393 -9.27 -37.80 6.11
N ARG A 394 -9.51 -36.48 6.07
CA ARG A 394 -8.60 -35.55 5.41
C ARG A 394 -7.43 -35.17 6.30
N SER A 395 -6.30 -35.70 6.00
CA SER A 395 -5.02 -35.09 6.33
C SER A 395 -4.64 -34.08 5.23
N GLY A 396 -3.92 -33.00 5.55
CA GLY A 396 -3.47 -32.02 4.57
C GLY A 396 -2.76 -32.59 3.34
N ASP A 397 -2.31 -33.84 3.40
CA ASP A 397 -1.65 -34.54 2.29
C ASP A 397 -2.64 -35.06 1.22
N SER A 398 -3.90 -35.32 1.56
CA SER A 398 -4.90 -35.78 0.57
C SER A 398 -5.35 -34.69 -0.37
N PHE A 399 -5.19 -33.44 0.04
CA PHE A 399 -5.56 -32.27 -0.76
C PHE A 399 -4.52 -31.94 -1.85
N GLN A 400 -3.26 -32.28 -1.66
CA GLN A 400 -2.21 -32.20 -2.69
C GLN A 400 -2.55 -33.05 -3.94
N ILE A 401 -3.27 -34.14 -3.74
CA ILE A 401 -3.73 -35.01 -4.84
C ILE A 401 -4.80 -34.32 -5.66
N VAL A 402 -5.72 -33.60 -5.01
CA VAL A 402 -6.77 -32.83 -5.70
C VAL A 402 -6.17 -31.68 -6.52
N LYS A 403 -5.18 -30.98 -5.98
CA LYS A 403 -4.46 -29.92 -6.73
C LYS A 403 -3.75 -30.47 -7.96
N SER A 404 -3.16 -31.67 -7.88
CA SER A 404 -2.50 -32.31 -9.02
C SER A 404 -3.49 -32.88 -10.08
N GLU A 405 -4.65 -33.32 -9.64
CA GLU A 405 -5.73 -33.75 -10.55
C GLU A 405 -6.40 -32.53 -11.21
N TYR A 406 -6.44 -31.42 -10.50
CA TYR A 406 -6.93 -30.16 -11.02
C TYR A 406 -6.10 -29.63 -12.21
N ASP A 407 -4.77 -29.66 -12.12
CA ASP A 407 -3.89 -29.28 -13.24
C ASP A 407 -4.14 -30.09 -14.53
N LEU A 408 -4.67 -31.29 -14.36
CA LEU A 408 -5.05 -32.18 -15.47
C LEU A 408 -6.47 -31.88 -16.02
N ALA A 409 -7.32 -31.28 -15.22
CA ALA A 409 -8.73 -31.08 -15.54
C ALA A 409 -9.05 -29.65 -16.04
N THR A 410 -8.10 -28.71 -15.98
CA THR A 410 -8.23 -27.34 -16.48
C THR A 410 -8.60 -27.22 -17.98
N SER A 411 -8.64 -28.34 -18.69
CA SER A 411 -9.16 -28.41 -20.06
C SER A 411 -10.69 -28.57 -20.16
N ALA A 412 -11.40 -28.75 -19.05
CA ALA A 412 -12.85 -28.99 -19.07
C ALA A 412 -13.65 -27.71 -18.84
N THR A 413 -13.92 -27.02 -19.90
CA THR A 413 -14.69 -25.76 -19.99
C THR A 413 -16.21 -25.97 -19.91
N ASN A 414 -16.73 -26.96 -19.20
CA ASN A 414 -18.14 -27.21 -19.11
C ASN A 414 -18.59 -27.26 -17.66
N PHE A 415 -19.61 -26.48 -17.37
CA PHE A 415 -20.46 -26.67 -16.20
C PHE A 415 -21.04 -28.09 -16.31
N ASP A 416 -20.35 -29.06 -15.68
CA ASP A 416 -20.82 -30.43 -15.67
C ASP A 416 -21.83 -30.56 -14.49
N THR A 417 -23.09 -30.77 -14.86
CA THR A 417 -24.14 -31.06 -13.88
C THR A 417 -24.09 -32.50 -13.33
N ASN A 418 -23.09 -33.27 -13.74
CA ASN A 418 -22.79 -34.56 -13.14
C ASN A 418 -21.91 -34.37 -11.90
N PHE A 419 -22.52 -34.47 -10.75
CA PHE A 419 -21.91 -34.33 -9.42
C PHE A 419 -20.87 -35.41 -9.05
N ASP A 420 -20.42 -36.21 -9.98
CA ASP A 420 -19.30 -37.16 -9.83
C ASP A 420 -17.92 -36.50 -10.11
N THR A 421 -17.87 -35.22 -10.49
CA THR A 421 -16.63 -34.49 -10.70
C THR A 421 -16.37 -33.52 -9.55
N GLU A 422 -15.12 -33.39 -9.14
CA GLU A 422 -14.66 -32.62 -7.98
C GLU A 422 -14.75 -31.09 -8.16
N TYR A 423 -15.34 -30.59 -9.26
CA TYR A 423 -15.54 -29.16 -9.53
C TYR A 423 -16.97 -28.72 -9.37
N ALA A 424 -17.12 -27.58 -8.72
CA ALA A 424 -18.36 -26.84 -8.83
C ALA A 424 -18.34 -25.82 -9.96
N TYR A 425 -17.15 -25.19 -10.25
CA TYR A 425 -17.19 -24.00 -11.08
C TYR A 425 -15.79 -23.48 -11.46
N SER A 426 -15.61 -23.00 -12.69
CA SER A 426 -14.36 -22.36 -13.18
C SER A 426 -14.68 -21.14 -14.03
N ILE A 427 -13.93 -20.05 -13.84
CA ILE A 427 -13.96 -18.81 -14.63
C ILE A 427 -12.57 -18.58 -15.22
N VAL A 428 -12.50 -18.28 -16.50
CA VAL A 428 -11.25 -17.93 -17.20
C VAL A 428 -11.45 -16.64 -17.97
N ASP A 429 -10.75 -15.60 -17.57
CA ASP A 429 -10.85 -14.27 -18.15
C ASP A 429 -9.52 -13.81 -18.72
N GLU A 430 -9.54 -13.32 -19.96
CA GLU A 430 -8.45 -12.59 -20.59
C GLU A 430 -8.81 -11.10 -20.68
N ASN A 431 -8.01 -10.26 -20.07
CA ASN A 431 -8.21 -8.82 -20.05
C ASN A 431 -7.02 -8.08 -20.65
N SER A 432 -7.28 -6.99 -21.36
CA SER A 432 -6.24 -6.10 -21.83
C SER A 432 -6.60 -4.63 -21.65
N SER A 433 -5.57 -3.81 -21.45
CA SER A 433 -5.66 -2.35 -21.34
C SER A 433 -4.54 -1.73 -22.15
N ASP A 434 -4.91 -0.91 -23.15
CA ASP A 434 -3.99 -0.07 -23.91
C ASP A 434 -4.30 1.39 -23.63
N ALA A 435 -3.41 2.06 -22.89
CA ALA A 435 -3.58 3.42 -22.44
C ALA A 435 -2.49 4.33 -23.00
N TRP A 436 -2.87 5.55 -23.38
CA TRP A 436 -1.94 6.59 -23.74
C TRP A 436 -2.35 7.94 -23.15
N ALA A 437 -1.39 8.82 -22.96
CA ALA A 437 -1.65 10.16 -22.46
C ALA A 437 -0.66 11.20 -22.98
N ILE A 438 -1.13 12.45 -23.00
CA ILE A 438 -0.27 13.65 -23.14
C ILE A 438 -0.51 14.56 -21.96
N PHE A 439 0.56 15.17 -21.44
CA PHE A 439 0.46 16.02 -20.27
C PHE A 439 1.42 17.20 -20.32
N GLY A 440 1.12 18.23 -19.54
CA GLY A 440 1.99 19.36 -19.34
C GLY A 440 1.70 20.06 -18.03
N GLN A 441 2.73 20.70 -17.49
CA GLN A 441 2.67 21.54 -16.30
C GLN A 441 3.48 22.81 -16.54
N PHE A 442 2.97 23.93 -16.01
CA PHE A 442 3.59 25.25 -16.08
C PHE A 442 3.51 25.91 -14.71
N ASP A 443 4.64 26.24 -14.12
CA ASP A 443 4.74 26.96 -12.85
C ASP A 443 5.27 28.36 -13.15
N TYR A 444 4.49 29.36 -12.82
CA TYR A 444 4.77 30.78 -13.09
C TYR A 444 4.96 31.56 -11.79
N ALA A 445 6.15 32.09 -11.56
CA ALA A 445 6.41 33.03 -10.48
C ALA A 445 5.85 34.41 -10.87
N ILE A 446 4.68 34.79 -10.33
CA ILE A 446 4.07 36.07 -10.57
C ILE A 446 4.93 37.18 -9.97
N ASN A 447 5.43 36.96 -8.78
CA ASN A 447 6.43 37.77 -8.09
C ASN A 447 7.09 36.94 -6.98
N VAL A 448 7.86 37.54 -6.07
CA VAL A 448 8.56 36.88 -4.98
C VAL A 448 7.64 36.17 -3.98
N ASP A 449 6.38 36.63 -3.85
CA ASP A 449 5.43 36.10 -2.88
C ASP A 449 4.37 35.20 -3.51
N TRP A 450 4.04 35.39 -4.78
CA TRP A 450 2.95 34.68 -5.45
C TRP A 450 3.45 33.79 -6.58
N SER A 451 3.00 32.56 -6.60
CA SER A 451 3.17 31.65 -7.74
C SER A 451 1.86 30.99 -8.16
N LEU A 452 1.77 30.65 -9.44
CA LEU A 452 0.66 29.97 -10.07
C LEU A 452 1.16 28.73 -10.79
N ALA A 453 0.62 27.57 -10.47
CA ALA A 453 0.89 26.35 -11.19
C ALA A 453 -0.37 25.87 -11.92
N PHE A 454 -0.22 25.47 -13.17
CA PHE A 454 -1.26 24.88 -13.98
C PHE A 454 -0.75 23.60 -14.61
N ALA A 455 -1.48 22.51 -14.46
CA ALA A 455 -1.20 21.25 -15.14
C ALA A 455 -2.46 20.73 -15.84
N LEU A 456 -2.25 20.03 -16.94
CA LEU A 456 -3.29 19.40 -17.72
C LEU A 456 -2.81 18.09 -18.29
N ARG A 457 -3.66 17.06 -18.21
CA ARG A 457 -3.41 15.77 -18.82
C ARG A 457 -4.69 15.26 -19.50
N TYR A 458 -4.52 14.63 -20.63
CA TYR A 458 -5.55 13.83 -21.30
C TYR A 458 -5.09 12.38 -21.34
N ASP A 459 -5.91 11.50 -20.82
CA ASP A 459 -5.72 10.04 -20.88
C ASP A 459 -6.84 9.42 -21.73
N GLU A 460 -6.47 8.37 -22.47
CA GLU A 460 -7.39 7.44 -23.12
C GLU A 460 -6.92 6.02 -22.85
N ASP A 461 -7.83 5.17 -22.34
CA ASP A 461 -7.58 3.78 -21.95
C ASP A 461 -8.63 2.89 -22.62
N LYS A 462 -8.20 2.09 -23.58
CA LYS A 462 -9.03 1.08 -24.24
C LYS A 462 -8.90 -0.23 -23.47
N ARG A 463 -10.02 -0.72 -22.95
CA ARG A 463 -10.10 -2.00 -22.24
C ARG A 463 -10.89 -3.02 -23.04
N GLU A 464 -10.40 -4.25 -23.03
CA GLU A 464 -11.04 -5.39 -23.64
C GLU A 464 -11.06 -6.55 -22.65
N SER A 465 -12.16 -7.31 -22.64
CA SER A 465 -12.33 -8.49 -21.82
C SER A 465 -12.94 -9.61 -22.61
N PHE A 466 -12.49 -10.82 -22.36
CA PHE A 466 -12.96 -12.03 -22.99
C PHE A 466 -13.07 -13.15 -21.95
N ASP A 467 -14.26 -13.74 -21.82
CA ASP A 467 -14.49 -14.92 -20.99
C ASP A 467 -14.50 -16.16 -21.90
N GLU A 468 -13.55 -17.07 -21.71
CA GLU A 468 -13.41 -18.28 -22.54
C GLU A 468 -14.63 -19.21 -22.50
N ARG A 469 -15.43 -19.18 -21.42
CA ARG A 469 -16.66 -20.00 -21.31
C ARG A 469 -17.74 -19.55 -22.27
N GLN A 470 -17.72 -18.31 -22.69
CA GLN A 470 -18.68 -17.75 -23.61
C GLN A 470 -18.25 -17.97 -25.07
N LYS A 471 -17.79 -19.19 -25.39
CA LYS A 471 -17.39 -19.57 -26.78
C LYS A 471 -18.49 -19.21 -27.77
N GLY A 472 -18.25 -18.17 -28.57
CA GLY A 472 -19.19 -17.65 -29.59
C GLY A 472 -19.78 -16.28 -29.25
N LEU A 473 -19.49 -15.68 -28.09
CA LEU A 473 -19.79 -14.29 -27.79
C LEU A 473 -18.65 -13.35 -28.22
N THR A 474 -19.01 -12.14 -28.54
CA THR A 474 -18.06 -11.09 -28.91
C THR A 474 -17.27 -10.63 -27.69
N LYS A 475 -15.97 -10.43 -27.90
CA LYS A 475 -15.09 -9.74 -26.92
C LYS A 475 -15.72 -8.40 -26.52
N ALA A 476 -15.84 -8.14 -25.23
CA ALA A 476 -16.27 -6.85 -24.74
C ALA A 476 -15.13 -5.84 -24.91
N SER A 477 -15.46 -4.63 -25.31
CA SER A 477 -14.48 -3.54 -25.48
C SER A 477 -15.12 -2.21 -25.14
N LYS A 478 -14.43 -1.40 -24.34
CA LYS A 478 -14.84 -0.03 -23.99
C LYS A 478 -13.61 0.86 -23.86
N THR A 479 -13.75 2.09 -24.35
CA THR A 479 -12.72 3.11 -24.21
C THR A 479 -13.16 4.13 -23.18
N PHE A 480 -12.27 4.40 -22.21
CA PHE A 480 -12.44 5.40 -21.17
C PHE A 480 -11.47 6.54 -21.43
N SER A 481 -11.91 7.76 -21.29
CA SER A 481 -11.05 8.92 -21.42
C SER A 481 -11.43 10.02 -20.46
N GLU A 482 -10.44 10.84 -20.06
CA GLU A 482 -10.66 11.94 -19.15
C GLU A 482 -9.61 13.04 -19.35
N VAL A 483 -10.07 14.30 -19.14
CA VAL A 483 -9.20 15.47 -19.03
C VAL A 483 -9.02 15.80 -17.56
N GLN A 484 -7.78 15.83 -17.10
CA GLN A 484 -7.41 16.00 -15.70
C GLN A 484 -6.66 17.32 -15.50
N PRO A 485 -7.37 18.44 -15.22
CA PRO A 485 -6.75 19.71 -14.88
C PRO A 485 -6.27 19.72 -13.42
N LYS A 486 -5.23 20.52 -13.15
CA LYS A 486 -4.82 20.94 -11.81
C LYS A 486 -4.44 22.41 -11.84
N LEU A 487 -4.99 23.18 -10.92
CA LEU A 487 -4.68 24.60 -10.73
C LEU A 487 -4.28 24.83 -9.29
N GLN A 488 -3.16 25.49 -9.08
CA GLN A 488 -2.65 25.82 -7.75
C GLN A 488 -2.21 27.28 -7.72
N ILE A 489 -2.55 27.97 -6.63
CA ILE A 489 -2.00 29.27 -6.32
C ILE A 489 -1.34 29.20 -4.96
N SER A 490 -0.11 29.65 -4.85
CA SER A 490 0.60 29.73 -3.58
C SER A 490 1.00 31.14 -3.23
N TYR A 491 1.02 31.41 -1.95
CA TYR A 491 1.38 32.69 -1.38
C TYR A 491 2.38 32.51 -0.23
N GLN A 492 3.54 33.16 -0.36
CA GLN A 492 4.54 33.24 0.69
C GLN A 492 4.11 34.26 1.72
N LEU A 493 3.51 33.80 2.82
CA LEU A 493 2.97 34.66 3.88
C LEU A 493 4.10 35.32 4.68
N THR A 494 5.18 34.59 4.91
CA THR A 494 6.44 35.05 5.51
C THR A 494 7.59 34.26 4.87
N ASP A 495 8.85 34.64 5.11
CA ASP A 495 10.02 33.93 4.58
C ASP A 495 10.00 32.42 4.90
N ASN A 496 9.30 32.02 5.95
CA ASN A 496 9.26 30.65 6.47
C ASN A 496 7.86 30.00 6.41
N THR A 497 6.88 30.64 5.80
CA THR A 497 5.49 30.13 5.77
C THR A 497 4.86 30.37 4.41
N MET A 498 4.52 29.29 3.73
CA MET A 498 3.75 29.28 2.50
C MET A 498 2.32 28.81 2.78
N THR A 499 1.34 29.41 2.09
CA THR A 499 -0.04 28.92 2.01
C THR A 499 -0.40 28.67 0.55
N TYR A 500 -1.29 27.70 0.31
CA TYR A 500 -1.72 27.39 -1.05
C TYR A 500 -3.19 27.00 -1.12
N LEU A 501 -3.79 27.23 -2.29
CA LEU A 501 -5.09 26.73 -2.69
C LEU A 501 -4.90 25.89 -3.95
N SER A 502 -5.42 24.68 -3.95
CA SER A 502 -5.35 23.74 -5.06
C SER A 502 -6.74 23.26 -5.47
N ALA A 503 -6.98 23.18 -6.78
CA ALA A 503 -8.11 22.48 -7.36
C ALA A 503 -7.57 21.44 -8.35
N SER A 504 -7.95 20.17 -8.19
CA SER A 504 -7.42 19.07 -9.01
C SER A 504 -8.48 18.03 -9.31
N LYS A 505 -8.31 17.34 -10.44
CA LYS A 505 -9.17 16.26 -10.90
C LYS A 505 -8.33 15.01 -11.10
N GLY A 506 -8.87 13.87 -10.69
CA GLY A 506 -8.30 12.55 -10.92
C GLY A 506 -9.32 11.63 -11.59
N PHE A 507 -8.83 10.56 -12.17
CA PHE A 507 -9.66 9.59 -12.87
C PHE A 507 -9.08 8.18 -12.75
N ARG A 508 -9.96 7.19 -12.61
CA ARG A 508 -9.67 5.77 -12.69
C ARG A 508 -10.58 5.15 -13.75
N SER A 509 -10.00 4.35 -14.63
CA SER A 509 -10.78 3.70 -15.71
C SER A 509 -11.82 2.76 -15.12
N GLY A 510 -12.97 2.64 -15.79
CA GLY A 510 -13.88 1.54 -15.59
C GLY A 510 -13.32 0.24 -16.18
N GLY A 511 -14.11 -0.82 -16.15
CA GLY A 511 -13.69 -2.13 -16.62
C GLY A 511 -14.85 -3.08 -16.82
N PHE A 512 -14.53 -4.36 -16.75
CA PHE A 512 -15.46 -5.46 -16.81
C PHE A 512 -15.31 -6.31 -15.54
N ASN A 513 -16.42 -6.91 -15.08
CA ASN A 513 -16.42 -7.80 -13.92
C ASN A 513 -15.84 -9.16 -14.32
N GLU A 514 -14.62 -9.41 -13.89
CA GLU A 514 -13.78 -10.54 -14.31
C GLU A 514 -14.35 -11.88 -13.84
N PHE A 515 -15.01 -11.94 -12.73
CA PHE A 515 -15.52 -13.19 -12.14
C PHE A 515 -17.05 -13.34 -12.24
N ASP A 516 -17.71 -12.65 -13.17
CA ASP A 516 -19.16 -12.81 -13.40
C ASP A 516 -19.45 -13.89 -14.46
N PRO A 517 -20.01 -15.04 -14.06
CA PRO A 517 -20.25 -16.14 -15.01
C PRO A 517 -21.36 -15.89 -16.01
N THR A 518 -22.19 -14.87 -15.79
CA THR A 518 -23.43 -14.72 -16.54
C THR A 518 -23.39 -13.66 -17.62
N ILE A 519 -22.66 -12.57 -17.42
CA ILE A 519 -22.61 -11.45 -18.36
C ILE A 519 -21.32 -10.65 -18.11
N LEU A 520 -20.62 -10.26 -19.18
CA LEU A 520 -19.58 -9.23 -19.12
C LEU A 520 -20.20 -7.88 -18.75
N ARG A 521 -20.54 -7.71 -17.47
CA ARG A 521 -21.03 -6.44 -16.93
C ARG A 521 -19.86 -5.50 -16.75
N GLY A 522 -19.89 -4.41 -17.51
CA GLY A 522 -18.95 -3.33 -17.30
C GLY A 522 -19.37 -2.44 -16.14
N PHE A 523 -18.38 -1.86 -15.49
CA PHE A 523 -18.54 -0.73 -14.56
C PHE A 523 -17.91 0.53 -15.16
N ASP A 524 -18.40 1.70 -14.73
CA ASP A 524 -17.96 2.97 -15.30
C ASP A 524 -16.68 3.49 -14.65
N LYS A 525 -16.06 4.47 -15.30
CA LYS A 525 -14.90 5.19 -14.77
C LYS A 525 -15.29 5.96 -13.51
N GLU A 526 -14.38 6.01 -12.57
CA GLU A 526 -14.47 6.87 -11.40
C GLU A 526 -13.76 8.18 -11.67
N VAL A 527 -14.37 9.27 -11.23
CA VAL A 527 -13.81 10.62 -11.34
C VAL A 527 -13.88 11.30 -9.99
N SER A 528 -12.77 11.89 -9.55
CA SER A 528 -12.69 12.65 -8.30
C SER A 528 -12.27 14.09 -8.56
N GLU A 529 -12.94 15.03 -7.92
CA GLU A 529 -12.63 16.47 -7.94
C GLU A 529 -12.31 16.94 -6.53
N ASN A 530 -11.17 17.59 -6.34
CA ASN A 530 -10.67 18.01 -5.04
C ASN A 530 -10.45 19.52 -5.00
N ILE A 531 -10.85 20.13 -3.89
CA ILE A 531 -10.43 21.48 -3.50
C ILE A 531 -9.70 21.37 -2.17
N GLU A 532 -8.49 21.93 -2.09
CA GLU A 532 -7.61 21.85 -0.93
C GLU A 532 -7.04 23.23 -0.60
N LEU A 533 -7.08 23.59 0.69
CA LEU A 533 -6.36 24.72 1.26
C LEU A 533 -5.33 24.20 2.23
N GLY A 534 -4.06 24.54 2.03
CA GLY A 534 -2.98 24.08 2.88
C GLY A 534 -1.97 25.15 3.25
N PHE A 535 -1.10 24.80 4.18
CA PHE A 535 0.05 25.61 4.58
C PHE A 535 1.27 24.74 4.90
N LYS A 536 2.45 25.33 4.74
CA LYS A 536 3.73 24.77 5.14
C LYS A 536 4.54 25.84 5.85
N SER A 537 5.12 25.48 7.00
CA SER A 537 5.83 26.44 7.85
C SER A 537 7.06 25.81 8.47
N THR A 538 8.18 26.53 8.42
CA THR A 538 9.40 26.24 9.16
C THR A 538 9.49 27.21 10.33
N LEU A 539 9.43 26.67 11.56
CA LEU A 539 9.31 27.42 12.79
C LEU A 539 10.56 27.23 13.69
N TRP A 540 10.68 28.03 14.72
CA TRP A 540 11.74 27.97 15.75
C TRP A 540 13.14 27.96 15.17
N GLY A 541 13.38 28.77 14.11
CA GLY A 541 14.69 28.89 13.47
C GLY A 541 15.12 27.60 12.75
N GLY A 542 14.17 26.81 12.25
CA GLY A 542 14.43 25.55 11.54
C GLY A 542 14.28 24.28 12.39
N ALA A 543 14.00 24.41 13.69
CA ALA A 543 13.85 23.26 14.58
C ALA A 543 12.46 22.58 14.49
N MET A 544 11.49 23.17 13.79
CA MET A 544 10.16 22.61 13.59
C MET A 544 9.67 22.84 12.15
N ILE A 545 9.24 21.79 11.51
CA ILE A 545 8.46 21.81 10.28
C ILE A 545 7.01 21.48 10.65
N LEU A 546 6.06 22.32 10.22
CA LEU A 546 4.63 22.12 10.43
C LEU A 546 3.91 22.27 9.12
N THR A 547 3.12 21.25 8.75
CA THR A 547 2.29 21.27 7.55
C THR A 547 0.85 20.95 7.91
N GLY A 548 -0.09 21.48 7.14
CA GLY A 548 -1.50 21.16 7.32
C GLY A 548 -2.32 21.47 6.08
N ALA A 549 -3.41 20.72 5.91
CA ALA A 549 -4.35 20.88 4.84
C ALA A 549 -5.79 20.59 5.28
N VAL A 550 -6.75 21.26 4.67
CA VAL A 550 -8.17 20.91 4.68
C VAL A 550 -8.60 20.65 3.25
N PHE A 551 -9.41 19.62 3.04
CA PHE A 551 -9.80 19.21 1.70
C PHE A 551 -11.28 18.79 1.62
N ASN A 552 -11.83 18.89 0.41
CA ASN A 552 -13.10 18.31 0.00
C ASN A 552 -12.89 17.60 -1.34
N ILE A 553 -13.19 16.31 -1.38
CA ILE A 553 -13.14 15.48 -2.58
C ILE A 553 -14.57 15.03 -2.85
N ASP A 554 -15.10 15.36 -4.01
CA ASP A 554 -16.37 14.85 -4.52
C ASP A 554 -16.06 13.83 -5.62
N SER A 555 -16.69 12.66 -5.59
CA SER A 555 -16.41 11.54 -6.49
C SER A 555 -17.67 10.99 -7.12
N GLU A 556 -17.58 10.69 -8.42
CA GLU A 556 -18.62 10.02 -9.20
C GLU A 556 -18.18 8.59 -9.51
N ASN A 557 -19.10 7.63 -9.41
CA ASN A 557 -18.89 6.21 -9.68
C ASN A 557 -17.72 5.60 -8.88
N THR A 558 -17.63 5.89 -7.57
CA THR A 558 -16.60 5.30 -6.70
C THR A 558 -16.69 3.79 -6.75
N GLN A 559 -15.57 3.15 -7.17
CA GLN A 559 -15.53 1.71 -7.41
C GLN A 559 -15.38 0.95 -6.09
N PHE A 560 -16.30 0.02 -5.84
CA PHE A 560 -16.31 -0.88 -4.69
C PHE A 560 -16.54 -2.32 -5.16
N THR A 561 -15.79 -3.28 -4.60
CA THR A 561 -15.99 -4.70 -4.89
C THR A 561 -16.80 -5.33 -3.77
N ARG A 562 -17.86 -6.05 -4.12
CA ARG A 562 -18.65 -6.88 -3.20
C ARG A 562 -18.61 -8.35 -3.59
N LEU A 563 -18.90 -9.21 -2.64
CA LEU A 563 -19.28 -10.60 -2.92
C LEU A 563 -20.78 -10.64 -3.26
N ASN A 564 -21.12 -11.03 -4.48
CA ASN A 564 -22.52 -11.27 -4.87
C ASN A 564 -22.96 -12.64 -4.34
N LEU A 565 -23.77 -12.66 -3.30
CA LEU A 565 -24.23 -13.90 -2.66
C LEU A 565 -25.16 -14.76 -3.53
N GLY A 566 -25.71 -14.20 -4.61
CA GLY A 566 -26.55 -14.93 -5.57
C GLY A 566 -25.74 -15.74 -6.59
N THR A 567 -24.55 -15.28 -6.93
CA THR A 567 -23.63 -15.89 -7.92
C THR A 567 -22.32 -16.38 -7.29
N PHE A 568 -22.02 -16.01 -6.05
CA PHE A 568 -20.75 -16.25 -5.34
C PHE A 568 -19.53 -15.74 -6.10
N THR A 569 -19.68 -14.59 -6.74
CA THR A 569 -18.62 -13.93 -7.51
C THR A 569 -18.34 -12.54 -6.96
N LEU A 570 -17.11 -12.07 -7.17
CA LEU A 570 -16.74 -10.71 -6.86
C LEU A 570 -17.25 -9.79 -7.97
N GLU A 571 -18.01 -8.76 -7.60
CA GLU A 571 -18.59 -7.79 -8.53
C GLU A 571 -18.17 -6.38 -8.15
N ASN A 572 -17.60 -5.64 -9.11
CA ASN A 572 -17.38 -4.22 -8.96
C ASN A 572 -18.67 -3.45 -9.24
N LEU A 573 -19.05 -2.63 -8.27
CA LEU A 573 -20.16 -1.67 -8.36
C LEU A 573 -19.60 -0.25 -8.40
N GLY A 574 -20.36 0.67 -9.02
CA GLY A 574 -20.17 2.11 -8.85
C GLY A 574 -21.08 2.63 -7.74
N ILE A 575 -20.53 3.31 -6.74
CA ILE A 575 -21.27 4.22 -5.87
C ILE A 575 -21.48 5.49 -6.69
N ASP A 576 -22.73 5.87 -6.99
CA ASP A 576 -23.03 6.93 -7.94
C ASP A 576 -22.36 8.24 -7.57
N GLU A 577 -22.50 8.65 -6.30
CA GLU A 577 -21.90 9.88 -5.75
C GLU A 577 -21.38 9.59 -4.34
N SER A 578 -20.17 10.07 -4.04
CA SER A 578 -19.58 10.05 -2.70
C SER A 578 -18.77 11.31 -2.44
N SER A 579 -18.68 11.71 -1.18
CA SER A 579 -17.82 12.83 -0.78
C SER A 579 -16.88 12.43 0.34
N SER A 580 -15.71 13.07 0.37
CA SER A 580 -14.71 12.91 1.42
C SER A 580 -14.21 14.28 1.88
N ARG A 581 -14.48 14.64 3.12
CA ARG A 581 -14.11 15.91 3.73
C ARG A 581 -13.18 15.67 4.89
N GLY A 582 -12.07 16.41 4.95
CA GLY A 582 -11.14 16.13 6.01
C GLY A 582 -10.09 17.20 6.24
N LEU A 583 -9.23 16.88 7.22
CA LEU A 583 -8.08 17.70 7.57
C LEU A 583 -6.88 16.81 7.89
N GLU A 584 -5.69 17.36 7.71
CA GLU A 584 -4.41 16.74 8.01
C GLU A 584 -3.49 17.74 8.65
N ILE A 585 -2.73 17.30 9.64
CA ILE A 585 -1.68 18.10 10.29
C ILE A 585 -0.49 17.16 10.53
N GLU A 586 0.70 17.61 10.15
CA GLU A 586 1.96 16.91 10.41
C GLU A 586 2.99 17.86 11.00
N ALA A 587 3.75 17.38 11.95
CA ALA A 587 4.86 18.13 12.55
C ALA A 587 6.09 17.25 12.72
N LEU A 588 7.25 17.78 12.32
CA LEU A 588 8.56 17.25 12.61
C LEU A 588 9.28 18.26 13.51
N ILE A 589 9.68 17.84 14.69
CA ILE A 589 10.23 18.73 15.73
C ILE A 589 11.56 18.16 16.22
N GLN A 590 12.62 18.97 16.19
CA GLN A 590 13.93 18.64 16.75
C GLN A 590 14.37 19.76 17.70
N PRO A 591 13.94 19.71 18.98
CA PRO A 591 14.18 20.79 19.91
C PRO A 591 15.66 20.93 20.29
N PHE A 592 16.44 19.86 20.23
CA PHE A 592 17.88 19.81 20.42
C PHE A 592 18.47 18.58 19.73
N GLU A 593 19.79 18.52 19.63
CA GLU A 593 20.50 17.41 19.01
C GLU A 593 20.12 16.07 19.64
N GLY A 594 19.85 15.11 18.80
CA GLY A 594 19.49 13.74 19.18
C GLY A 594 18.02 13.52 19.53
N LEU A 595 17.20 14.55 19.87
CA LEU A 595 15.78 14.35 20.16
C LEU A 595 14.91 14.81 19.01
N ARG A 596 14.09 13.89 18.47
CA ARG A 596 13.16 14.15 17.37
C ARG A 596 11.75 13.66 17.72
N PHE A 597 10.74 14.46 17.37
CA PHE A 597 9.34 14.10 17.44
C PHE A 597 8.75 14.14 16.02
N ASN A 598 8.01 13.11 15.67
CA ASN A 598 7.18 13.05 14.49
C ASN A 598 5.72 12.97 14.96
N PHE A 599 4.87 13.84 14.45
CA PHE A 599 3.45 13.84 14.75
C PHE A 599 2.66 13.90 13.45
N GLY A 600 1.65 13.09 13.34
CA GLY A 600 0.68 13.11 12.25
C GLY A 600 -0.73 12.93 12.79
N TYR A 601 -1.68 13.69 12.27
CA TYR A 601 -3.10 13.56 12.54
C TYR A 601 -3.89 13.78 11.27
N GLY A 602 -4.78 12.86 10.94
CA GLY A 602 -5.75 12.95 9.86
C GLY A 602 -7.16 12.68 10.37
N TYR A 603 -8.11 13.45 9.88
CA TYR A 603 -9.54 13.20 10.03
C TYR A 603 -10.16 13.16 8.65
N VAL A 604 -11.04 12.20 8.42
CA VAL A 604 -11.78 12.08 7.17
C VAL A 604 -13.21 11.63 7.45
N ASP A 605 -14.16 12.34 6.87
CA ASP A 605 -15.57 11.99 6.82
C ASP A 605 -15.90 11.65 5.37
N ALA A 606 -15.99 10.35 5.08
CA ALA A 606 -16.27 9.81 3.76
C ALA A 606 -17.69 9.22 3.76
N GLU A 607 -18.57 9.79 2.96
CA GLU A 607 -20.01 9.49 2.94
C GLU A 607 -20.48 9.15 1.52
N ILE A 608 -21.45 8.26 1.44
CA ILE A 608 -22.19 7.92 0.22
C ILE A 608 -23.31 8.95 0.04
N ASP A 609 -23.17 9.85 -0.95
CA ASP A 609 -24.15 10.91 -1.21
C ASP A 609 -25.27 10.45 -2.15
N GLY A 610 -25.02 9.45 -3.00
CA GLY A 610 -25.99 8.88 -3.92
C GLY A 610 -25.69 7.42 -4.28
N PHE A 611 -26.73 6.59 -4.33
CA PHE A 611 -26.62 5.18 -4.71
C PHE A 611 -27.91 4.69 -5.38
N THR A 612 -27.76 4.10 -6.57
CA THR A 612 -28.87 3.43 -7.25
C THR A 612 -29.11 2.08 -6.61
N ALA A 613 -30.22 1.94 -5.86
CA ALA A 613 -30.60 0.73 -5.15
C ALA A 613 -30.52 -0.53 -6.02
N THR A 614 -29.88 -1.55 -5.50
CA THR A 614 -29.78 -2.88 -6.10
C THR A 614 -30.69 -3.87 -5.35
N PRO A 615 -30.92 -5.10 -5.87
CA PRO A 615 -31.66 -6.12 -5.13
C PRO A 615 -31.09 -6.43 -3.74
N ASP A 616 -29.77 -6.29 -3.57
CA ASP A 616 -29.06 -6.64 -2.34
C ASP A 616 -28.91 -5.44 -1.38
N TYR A 617 -28.86 -4.23 -1.92
CA TYR A 617 -28.75 -2.98 -1.14
C TYR A 617 -29.90 -2.07 -1.49
N GLY A 618 -30.65 -1.66 -0.46
CA GLY A 618 -31.65 -0.58 -0.57
C GLY A 618 -31.02 0.78 -0.73
N ASP A 619 -31.65 1.81 -0.19
CA ASP A 619 -31.08 3.15 -0.09
C ASP A 619 -30.02 3.16 1.03
N ILE A 620 -28.75 3.36 0.64
CA ILE A 620 -27.59 3.45 1.54
C ILE A 620 -27.00 4.87 1.59
N THR A 621 -27.75 5.85 1.08
CA THR A 621 -27.37 7.27 1.16
C THR A 621 -27.18 7.68 2.62
N GLY A 622 -26.07 8.36 2.91
CA GLY A 622 -25.68 8.75 4.26
C GLY A 622 -24.83 7.71 5.01
N ASN A 623 -24.58 6.52 4.42
CA ASN A 623 -23.66 5.56 4.98
C ASN A 623 -22.20 5.98 4.75
N ASN A 624 -21.31 5.54 5.65
CA ASN A 624 -19.87 5.76 5.45
C ASN A 624 -19.36 4.92 4.27
N VAL A 625 -18.39 5.44 3.54
CA VAL A 625 -17.64 4.67 2.55
C VAL A 625 -16.87 3.55 3.25
N PRO A 626 -17.00 2.27 2.83
CA PRO A 626 -16.35 1.15 3.49
C PRO A 626 -14.81 1.21 3.47
N GLY A 627 -14.17 0.61 4.48
CA GLY A 627 -12.71 0.53 4.56
C GLY A 627 -12.01 1.84 4.93
N VAL A 628 -12.76 2.89 5.29
CA VAL A 628 -12.23 4.21 5.63
C VAL A 628 -12.23 4.44 7.14
N HIS A 629 -11.03 4.60 7.72
CA HIS A 629 -10.91 5.01 9.13
C HIS A 629 -11.31 6.48 9.30
N LYS A 630 -12.20 6.79 10.25
CA LYS A 630 -12.65 8.18 10.51
C LYS A 630 -11.54 9.14 10.92
N TYR A 631 -10.48 8.62 11.52
CA TYR A 631 -9.27 9.38 11.85
C TYR A 631 -8.06 8.45 11.93
N SER A 632 -6.89 9.04 11.75
CA SER A 632 -5.61 8.42 12.01
C SER A 632 -4.72 9.39 12.80
N ALA A 633 -3.93 8.87 13.74
CA ALA A 633 -2.97 9.66 14.49
C ALA A 633 -1.70 8.85 14.71
N ASN A 634 -0.55 9.48 14.60
CA ASN A 634 0.72 8.89 14.97
C ASN A 634 1.57 9.88 15.77
N LEU A 635 2.37 9.34 16.68
CA LEU A 635 3.36 10.09 17.45
C LEU A 635 4.62 9.24 17.60
N GLY A 636 5.68 9.65 16.92
CA GLY A 636 7.01 9.06 17.05
C GLY A 636 7.91 9.92 17.93
N VAL A 637 8.66 9.29 18.81
CA VAL A 637 9.70 9.94 19.61
C VAL A 637 11.00 9.16 19.42
N GLU A 638 12.03 9.83 18.94
CA GLU A 638 13.35 9.27 18.72
C GLU A 638 14.38 10.04 19.54
N TYR A 639 15.26 9.29 20.19
CA TYR A 639 16.38 9.88 20.92
C TYR A 639 17.68 9.14 20.58
N VAL A 640 18.64 9.89 20.04
CA VAL A 640 20.01 9.45 19.77
C VAL A 640 20.94 10.11 20.76
N ALA A 641 21.58 9.30 21.60
CA ALA A 641 22.53 9.78 22.61
C ALA A 641 23.94 9.36 22.24
N ALA A 642 24.80 10.31 21.90
CA ALA A 642 26.23 10.08 21.75
C ALA A 642 26.85 9.83 23.14
N VAL A 643 27.28 8.58 23.38
CA VAL A 643 27.93 8.16 24.66
C VAL A 643 29.43 8.41 24.57
N SER A 644 30.01 8.29 23.39
CA SER A 644 31.38 8.62 23.06
C SER A 644 31.48 9.01 21.58
N ASP A 645 32.64 9.44 21.13
CA ASP A 645 32.90 9.81 19.72
C ASP A 645 32.59 8.65 18.73
N GLU A 646 32.48 7.42 19.21
CA GLU A 646 32.29 6.23 18.37
C GLU A 646 31.04 5.41 18.73
N LEU A 647 30.30 5.76 19.78
CA LEU A 647 29.17 4.96 20.30
C LEU A 647 27.93 5.79 20.49
N ASP A 648 26.89 5.46 19.77
CA ASP A 648 25.56 6.02 19.91
C ASP A 648 24.57 5.00 20.50
N ILE A 649 23.66 5.50 21.35
CA ILE A 649 22.46 4.78 21.80
C ILE A 649 21.27 5.38 21.07
N ILE A 650 20.50 4.54 20.43
CA ILE A 650 19.31 4.95 19.67
C ILE A 650 18.08 4.35 20.34
N MET A 651 17.09 5.17 20.64
CA MET A 651 15.80 4.75 21.18
C MET A 651 14.67 5.39 20.37
N ARG A 652 13.64 4.61 20.05
CA ARG A 652 12.46 5.10 19.36
C ARG A 652 11.20 4.43 19.91
N ALA A 653 10.13 5.22 20.01
CA ALA A 653 8.78 4.76 20.33
C ALA A 653 7.81 5.41 19.36
N ASP A 654 6.94 4.62 18.75
CA ASP A 654 5.86 5.09 17.90
C ASP A 654 4.52 4.63 18.47
N TYR A 655 3.61 5.57 18.66
CA TYR A 655 2.21 5.32 18.97
C TYR A 655 1.37 5.63 17.75
N ILE A 656 0.53 4.67 17.35
CA ILE A 656 -0.33 4.74 16.19
C ILE A 656 -1.76 4.47 16.64
N ARG A 657 -2.69 5.34 16.25
CA ARG A 657 -4.12 5.16 16.49
C ARG A 657 -4.91 5.33 15.20
N LYS A 658 -5.74 4.32 14.89
CA LYS A 658 -6.69 4.36 13.79
C LYS A 658 -8.11 4.40 14.35
N GLY A 659 -8.99 5.20 13.77
CA GLY A 659 -10.40 5.30 14.15
C GLY A 659 -11.21 4.10 13.70
N PRO A 660 -12.49 4.02 14.11
CA PRO A 660 -13.40 2.99 13.66
C PRO A 660 -13.64 3.08 12.15
N LEU A 661 -14.04 1.96 11.55
CA LEU A 661 -14.43 1.87 10.14
C LEU A 661 -15.60 0.87 9.98
N SER A 662 -16.30 0.98 8.85
CA SER A 662 -17.28 -0.02 8.38
C SER A 662 -16.68 -0.79 7.22
N TRP A 663 -17.01 -2.09 7.09
CA TRP A 663 -16.42 -2.97 6.07
C TRP A 663 -17.28 -3.12 4.81
N GLU A 664 -18.59 -2.97 4.94
CA GLU A 664 -19.57 -3.18 3.87
C GLU A 664 -20.40 -1.92 3.61
N LEU A 665 -21.05 -1.84 2.44
CA LEU A 665 -21.87 -0.70 2.02
C LEU A 665 -23.07 -0.40 2.93
N ASP A 666 -23.61 -1.43 3.58
CA ASP A 666 -24.73 -1.30 4.54
C ASP A 666 -24.28 -0.84 5.94
N ASN A 667 -22.97 -0.75 6.16
CA ASN A 667 -22.33 -0.38 7.42
C ASN A 667 -22.72 -1.26 8.62
N VAL A 668 -23.07 -2.53 8.37
CA VAL A 668 -23.46 -3.48 9.43
C VAL A 668 -22.24 -4.09 10.10
N ILE A 669 -21.21 -4.46 9.33
CA ILE A 669 -19.95 -5.00 9.89
C ILE A 669 -19.01 -3.83 10.18
N GLU A 670 -18.60 -3.67 11.44
CA GLU A 670 -17.77 -2.58 11.91
C GLU A 670 -16.53 -3.09 12.65
N SER A 671 -15.44 -2.34 12.58
CA SER A 671 -14.28 -2.43 13.47
C SER A 671 -14.17 -1.21 14.36
N GLY A 672 -13.69 -1.41 15.59
CA GLY A 672 -13.43 -0.36 16.57
C GLY A 672 -12.17 0.46 16.24
N ALA A 673 -11.81 1.34 17.18
CA ALA A 673 -10.55 2.06 17.08
C ALA A 673 -9.40 1.15 17.56
N THR A 674 -8.25 1.24 16.88
CA THR A 674 -7.05 0.44 17.13
C THR A 674 -5.92 1.30 17.67
N ASP A 675 -5.18 0.76 18.64
CA ASP A 675 -4.02 1.41 19.25
C ASP A 675 -2.78 0.49 19.14
N LEU A 676 -1.76 0.90 18.37
CA LEU A 676 -0.51 0.16 18.23
C LEU A 676 0.64 0.94 18.85
N VAL A 677 1.56 0.20 19.48
CA VAL A 677 2.81 0.75 20.02
C VAL A 677 3.98 -0.03 19.47
N ASN A 678 4.92 0.68 18.83
CA ASN A 678 6.17 0.10 18.36
C ASN A 678 7.34 0.68 19.16
N LEU A 679 8.29 -0.17 19.52
CA LEU A 679 9.46 0.22 20.32
C LEU A 679 10.74 -0.31 19.67
N ARG A 680 11.77 0.51 19.63
CA ARG A 680 13.11 0.14 19.15
C ARG A 680 14.16 0.71 20.10
N ALA A 681 15.18 -0.08 20.42
CA ALA A 681 16.34 0.38 21.20
C ALA A 681 17.60 -0.30 20.67
N GLY A 682 18.62 0.46 20.37
CA GLY A 682 19.83 -0.06 19.76
C GLY A 682 21.08 0.71 20.14
N ILE A 683 22.20 0.12 19.76
CA ILE A 683 23.54 0.72 19.85
C ILE A 683 24.16 0.72 18.46
N GLU A 684 24.88 1.78 18.15
CA GLU A 684 25.62 1.92 16.90
C GLU A 684 27.06 2.31 17.17
N LYS A 685 28.01 1.61 16.53
CA LYS A 685 29.44 1.85 16.64
C LYS A 685 30.18 1.41 15.38
N ASP A 686 31.00 2.30 14.78
CA ASP A 686 31.89 1.97 13.65
C ASP A 686 31.18 1.25 12.49
N GLY A 687 29.95 1.69 12.15
CA GLY A 687 29.10 1.08 11.12
C GLY A 687 28.34 -0.17 11.57
N TYR A 688 28.62 -0.76 12.74
CA TYR A 688 27.84 -1.84 13.33
C TYR A 688 26.67 -1.27 14.14
N LYS A 689 25.47 -1.80 13.90
CA LYS A 689 24.27 -1.45 14.66
C LYS A 689 23.56 -2.72 15.13
N VAL A 690 23.17 -2.74 16.40
CA VAL A 690 22.34 -3.82 16.96
C VAL A 690 21.12 -3.18 17.60
N THR A 691 19.93 -3.61 17.20
CA THR A 691 18.63 -3.05 17.63
C THR A 691 17.75 -4.17 18.16
N LEU A 692 17.19 -3.98 19.36
CA LEU A 692 16.05 -4.74 19.87
C LEU A 692 14.78 -4.01 19.43
N PHE A 693 13.79 -4.73 18.96
CA PHE A 693 12.52 -4.13 18.52
C PHE A 693 11.32 -4.93 19.01
N VAL A 694 10.21 -4.22 19.13
CA VAL A 694 8.88 -4.78 19.35
C VAL A 694 7.89 -3.97 18.50
N LYS A 695 7.26 -4.60 17.53
CA LYS A 695 6.09 -4.08 16.81
C LYS A 695 4.83 -4.58 17.51
N ASN A 696 3.77 -3.77 17.55
CA ASN A 696 2.52 -4.09 18.26
C ASN A 696 2.77 -4.56 19.71
N ALA A 697 3.49 -3.76 20.51
CA ALA A 697 3.88 -4.12 21.88
C ALA A 697 2.68 -4.38 22.81
N THR A 698 1.54 -3.78 22.52
CA THR A 698 0.27 -3.95 23.23
C THR A 698 -0.43 -5.29 22.90
N ASP A 699 0.02 -5.99 21.84
CA ASP A 699 -0.59 -7.21 21.34
C ASP A 699 -2.07 -7.01 20.95
N GLU A 700 -2.34 -5.88 20.30
CA GLU A 700 -3.70 -5.55 19.87
C GLU A 700 -4.07 -6.36 18.62
N ARG A 701 -5.15 -7.10 18.69
CA ARG A 701 -5.66 -7.93 17.59
C ARG A 701 -6.94 -7.29 17.04
N VAL A 702 -6.92 -7.00 15.75
CA VAL A 702 -8.02 -6.35 15.03
C VAL A 702 -8.17 -6.97 13.64
N ALA A 703 -9.34 -6.83 13.04
CA ALA A 703 -9.56 -7.24 11.66
C ALA A 703 -8.87 -6.27 10.70
N THR A 704 -8.12 -6.81 9.74
CA THR A 704 -7.60 -6.09 8.56
C THR A 704 -8.52 -6.23 7.36
N GLU A 705 -9.40 -7.23 7.38
CA GLU A 705 -10.51 -7.43 6.46
C GLU A 705 -11.66 -8.13 7.17
N ALA A 706 -12.91 -7.76 6.86
CA ALA A 706 -14.09 -8.49 7.31
C ALA A 706 -15.22 -8.39 6.29
N PHE A 707 -15.96 -9.51 6.11
CA PHE A 707 -17.09 -9.58 5.18
C PHE A 707 -18.07 -10.70 5.61
N PHE A 708 -19.28 -10.67 5.06
CA PHE A 708 -20.22 -11.76 5.21
C PHE A 708 -19.79 -12.95 4.36
N GLY A 709 -19.33 -14.01 5.03
CA GLY A 709 -19.05 -15.30 4.40
C GLY A 709 -20.31 -16.19 4.38
N ALA A 710 -20.17 -17.38 3.78
CA ALA A 710 -21.28 -18.34 3.67
C ALA A 710 -21.73 -18.90 5.03
N THR A 711 -20.83 -19.03 5.98
CA THR A 711 -21.03 -19.69 7.29
C THR A 711 -21.04 -18.73 8.47
N GLY A 712 -20.67 -17.45 8.26
CA GLY A 712 -20.55 -16.44 9.30
C GLY A 712 -19.86 -15.19 8.80
N ILE A 713 -19.35 -14.37 9.70
CA ILE A 713 -18.51 -13.22 9.38
C ILE A 713 -17.05 -13.67 9.30
N ALA A 714 -16.48 -13.70 8.11
CA ALA A 714 -15.07 -13.96 7.88
C ALA A 714 -14.23 -12.72 8.25
N ARG A 715 -13.13 -12.92 8.96
CA ARG A 715 -12.23 -11.87 9.46
C ARG A 715 -10.79 -12.29 9.31
N LEU A 716 -9.98 -11.42 8.74
CA LEU A 716 -8.54 -11.59 8.68
C LEU A 716 -7.89 -10.80 9.82
N PRO A 717 -7.20 -11.45 10.78
CA PRO A 717 -6.55 -10.75 11.88
C PRO A 717 -5.25 -10.08 11.42
N ASN A 718 -4.89 -8.94 12.07
CA ASN A 718 -3.59 -8.32 11.89
C ASN A 718 -2.47 -9.16 12.53
N MET A 719 -1.20 -8.84 12.18
CA MET A 719 -0.03 -9.43 12.82
C MET A 719 -0.07 -9.17 14.35
N PRO A 720 0.13 -10.20 15.19
CA PRO A 720 0.24 -10.02 16.64
C PRO A 720 1.55 -9.33 17.02
N ARG A 721 1.86 -9.27 18.32
CA ARG A 721 3.13 -8.72 18.79
C ARG A 721 4.32 -9.44 18.18
N PHE A 722 5.09 -8.68 17.39
CA PHE A 722 6.33 -9.13 16.76
C PHE A 722 7.54 -8.48 17.44
N TYR A 723 8.47 -9.30 17.94
CA TYR A 723 9.66 -8.80 18.60
C TYR A 723 10.90 -9.59 18.18
N GLY A 724 12.04 -8.94 18.23
CA GLY A 724 13.28 -9.57 17.80
C GLY A 724 14.52 -8.71 18.01
N VAL A 725 15.59 -9.19 17.42
CA VAL A 725 16.88 -8.49 17.32
C VAL A 725 17.26 -8.34 15.87
N GLU A 726 17.73 -7.14 15.53
CA GLU A 726 18.27 -6.77 14.23
C GLU A 726 19.74 -6.40 14.40
N ALA A 727 20.61 -6.91 13.55
CA ALA A 727 22.01 -6.55 13.48
C ALA A 727 22.35 -6.11 12.06
N SER A 728 23.02 -4.97 11.90
CA SER A 728 23.47 -4.48 10.59
C SER A 728 24.91 -3.97 10.64
N TYR A 729 25.54 -4.02 9.47
CA TYR A 729 26.86 -3.45 9.24
C TYR A 729 26.85 -2.65 7.95
N ASN A 730 27.26 -1.37 8.07
CA ASN A 730 27.45 -0.44 6.96
C ASN A 730 28.95 -0.26 6.73
N PHE A 731 29.42 -0.30 5.50
CA PHE A 731 30.83 -0.18 5.15
C PHE A 731 31.01 0.63 3.87
#